data_e3cf110726cf07e6f6e6ef89a5411250
#
_entry.id   e3cf110726cf07e6f6e6ef89a5411250
#
_cell.length_a   1.000
_cell.length_b   1.000
_cell.length_c   1.000
_cell.angle_alpha   90.00
_cell.angle_beta   90.00
_cell.angle_gamma   90.00
#
_symmetry.space_group_name_H-M   'P 1'
#
loop_
_entity.id
_entity.type
_entity.pdbx_description
1 polymer ?
#
loop_
_entity_poly.entity_id
_entity_poly.type
_entity_poly.pdbx_seq_one_letter_code
_entity_poly.pdbx_strand_id
1 'polypeptide(L)'
;MSYSVQNIRNVCLLGHSGSGKTSLAESLLFMTGAIDRMGRVADGNTVCDYDPEEVKRQISLSTAVAPIDYKGCRINVLDTPGAFDFSGEVMEALRAADAAIIVASAKDGVSVGVEKAWKYCEERNMPRFIYISKIDEDHSDYNATFDALRERFGNKIAPVVVPTLDENKKVTGLMDILNKRAYEMQDGKRVEIELPEEKVAVINEFNDALKESVAETSEEFMERFFNGEDFTYAEMAQGLRQGVRELSVFPVLCGSAVASMGTLMLLDNIVELLPSPEQGNYHKATLADGTTEEFVVSAGGVPTAFVFKTISDQYGKYSFVKVLSGSITPDMIMVNARTGDNEKLGRLYTMRGKKATEVKELVCGDIGAIAKMDKVKTGDTLCDSRKVVALKGIPFAEPCYSVAIAPKTRGQDDKVAQGLNRLNEEDPSFTVVNNAETHQMVLSGAGDMQVDVLVSKLKTRFNVEVELSPVRVAYREKIRKTVQKQGRHKKQTGGSGQFGDVWIRFEPQTEQDDMIFAEEVFGGSVPKNYFPAVEKGLREACVHGPLAGYPMVNLKAVLYDGSYHPVDSSEIAFKTAAQLAYKAALPEANPCLMEPVGELKVTVPDSYMGDVMGDLNKRRGRVMGMDPAGNGEQVITAEVPMGEMSTYAIDLRSMTQSRGTFTLHFVRYEDCPPAAQEKAIAEAKARNEE
;
A
#
# COMPACT_ATOMS: atom_id res chain seq x y z
N MET A 1 26.47 -17.53 -15.02
CA MET A 1 27.57 -17.44 -14.01
C MET A 1 26.93 -17.43 -12.64
N SER A 2 27.51 -18.11 -11.67
CA SER A 2 27.06 -18.01 -10.27
C SER A 2 27.91 -16.93 -9.62
N TYR A 3 27.27 -15.98 -8.96
CA TYR A 3 27.95 -14.88 -8.24
C TYR A 3 28.11 -15.24 -6.77
N SER A 4 29.20 -14.81 -6.14
CA SER A 4 29.27 -14.83 -4.68
C SER A 4 28.36 -13.74 -4.12
N VAL A 5 27.81 -13.92 -2.92
CA VAL A 5 26.93 -12.94 -2.26
C VAL A 5 27.59 -11.56 -2.12
N GLN A 6 28.92 -11.50 -1.98
CA GLN A 6 29.67 -10.25 -1.90
C GLN A 6 29.67 -9.46 -3.22
N ASN A 7 29.44 -10.14 -4.35
CA ASN A 7 29.37 -9.54 -5.68
C ASN A 7 27.92 -9.35 -6.16
N ILE A 8 26.97 -9.25 -5.23
CA ILE A 8 25.57 -8.95 -5.54
C ILE A 8 25.23 -7.59 -4.93
N ARG A 9 24.42 -6.81 -5.65
CA ARG A 9 23.83 -5.54 -5.19
C ARG A 9 22.34 -5.55 -5.54
N ASN A 10 21.47 -5.43 -4.55
CA ASN A 10 20.03 -5.32 -4.76
C ASN A 10 19.61 -3.88 -4.46
N VAL A 11 19.23 -3.14 -5.48
CA VAL A 11 19.03 -1.70 -5.40
C VAL A 11 17.64 -1.33 -5.92
N CYS A 12 16.83 -0.64 -5.10
CA CYS A 12 15.56 -0.10 -5.55
C CYS A 12 15.67 1.37 -5.95
N LEU A 13 15.03 1.75 -7.07
CA LEU A 13 14.90 3.12 -7.52
C LEU A 13 13.63 3.72 -6.90
N LEU A 14 13.78 4.74 -6.07
CA LEU A 14 12.70 5.45 -5.38
C LEU A 14 12.60 6.90 -5.89
N GLY A 15 11.46 7.54 -5.71
CA GLY A 15 11.25 8.95 -6.05
C GLY A 15 9.89 9.21 -6.67
N HIS A 16 9.63 10.48 -6.98
CA HIS A 16 8.34 10.93 -7.48
C HIS A 16 8.01 10.37 -8.88
N SER A 17 6.72 10.38 -9.24
CA SER A 17 6.32 10.07 -10.62
C SER A 17 6.97 11.08 -11.58
N GLY A 18 7.49 10.58 -12.70
CA GLY A 18 8.17 11.43 -13.68
C GLY A 18 9.61 11.84 -13.31
N SER A 19 10.18 11.44 -12.17
CA SER A 19 11.56 11.78 -11.79
C SER A 19 12.65 11.09 -12.66
N GLY A 20 12.27 10.16 -13.53
CA GLY A 20 13.20 9.49 -14.45
C GLY A 20 13.76 8.14 -13.98
N LYS A 21 13.11 7.47 -13.01
CA LYS A 21 13.52 6.13 -12.51
C LYS A 21 13.62 5.09 -13.61
N THR A 22 12.53 4.88 -14.35
CA THR A 22 12.49 3.93 -15.46
C THR A 22 13.47 4.26 -16.57
N SER A 23 13.62 5.56 -16.90
CA SER A 23 14.65 6.00 -17.86
C SER A 23 16.06 5.73 -17.36
N LEU A 24 16.30 5.84 -16.05
CA LEU A 24 17.57 5.49 -15.43
C LEU A 24 17.82 3.98 -15.50
N ALA A 25 16.82 3.13 -15.20
CA ALA A 25 16.92 1.69 -15.34
C ALA A 25 17.25 1.28 -16.80
N GLU A 26 16.59 1.91 -17.79
CA GLU A 26 16.88 1.70 -19.21
C GLU A 26 18.31 2.08 -19.58
N SER A 27 18.78 3.24 -19.11
CA SER A 27 20.17 3.70 -19.35
C SER A 27 21.19 2.76 -18.73
N LEU A 28 20.95 2.27 -17.49
CA LEU A 28 21.80 1.27 -16.83
C LEU A 28 21.89 -0.04 -17.64
N LEU A 29 20.76 -0.54 -18.14
CA LEU A 29 20.69 -1.74 -18.98
C LEU A 29 21.42 -1.55 -20.32
N PHE A 30 21.23 -0.39 -20.95
CA PHE A 30 21.84 -0.09 -22.24
C PHE A 30 23.36 0.07 -22.14
N MET A 31 23.83 0.86 -21.17
CA MET A 31 25.28 1.13 -21.01
C MET A 31 26.09 -0.10 -20.61
N THR A 32 25.45 -1.13 -20.05
CA THR A 32 26.09 -2.43 -19.76
C THR A 32 25.96 -3.46 -20.88
N GLY A 33 25.27 -3.10 -21.97
CA GLY A 33 25.03 -4.03 -23.08
C GLY A 33 24.00 -5.13 -22.73
N ALA A 34 23.24 -4.95 -21.65
CA ALA A 34 22.17 -5.88 -21.30
C ALA A 34 20.99 -5.82 -22.28
N ILE A 35 20.84 -4.66 -22.94
CA ILE A 35 19.89 -4.42 -24.04
C ILE A 35 20.65 -3.71 -25.19
N ASP A 36 20.25 -4.00 -26.43
CA ASP A 36 20.89 -3.46 -27.64
C ASP A 36 20.39 -2.04 -27.98
N ARG A 37 19.23 -1.66 -27.51
CA ARG A 37 18.59 -0.37 -27.75
C ARG A 37 17.90 0.13 -26.47
N MET A 38 18.16 1.39 -26.13
CA MET A 38 17.50 2.04 -25.01
C MET A 38 16.05 2.37 -25.35
N GLY A 39 15.10 1.91 -24.53
CA GLY A 39 13.68 2.24 -24.63
C GLY A 39 13.38 3.64 -24.11
N ARG A 40 12.17 4.13 -24.40
CA ARG A 40 11.63 5.39 -23.88
C ARG A 40 10.22 5.18 -23.35
N VAL A 41 9.89 5.76 -22.22
CA VAL A 41 8.56 5.67 -21.62
C VAL A 41 7.49 6.20 -22.58
N ALA A 42 7.77 7.34 -23.25
CA ALA A 42 6.86 7.93 -24.22
C ALA A 42 6.57 7.03 -25.45
N ASP A 43 7.52 6.16 -25.81
CA ASP A 43 7.37 5.22 -26.91
C ASP A 43 6.76 3.88 -26.47
N GLY A 44 6.56 3.67 -25.15
CA GLY A 44 6.00 2.45 -24.57
C GLY A 44 6.83 1.20 -24.83
N ASN A 45 8.15 1.33 -24.92
CA ASN A 45 9.08 0.25 -25.31
C ASN A 45 10.22 0.00 -24.31
N THR A 46 10.05 0.46 -23.06
CA THR A 46 10.99 0.20 -21.97
C THR A 46 10.92 -1.26 -21.49
N VAL A 47 12.01 -1.75 -20.90
CA VAL A 47 12.07 -3.09 -20.33
C VAL A 47 11.20 -3.20 -19.07
N CYS A 48 11.14 -2.15 -18.25
CA CYS A 48 10.48 -2.19 -16.95
C CYS A 48 8.98 -1.95 -17.06
N ASP A 49 8.51 -1.01 -17.90
CA ASP A 49 7.09 -0.73 -18.12
C ASP A 49 6.56 -1.60 -19.27
N TYR A 50 6.20 -2.83 -19.00
CA TYR A 50 5.78 -3.82 -20.01
C TYR A 50 4.31 -4.23 -19.91
N ASP A 51 3.61 -3.87 -18.82
CA ASP A 51 2.17 -4.10 -18.71
C ASP A 51 1.43 -3.16 -19.68
N PRO A 52 0.42 -3.64 -20.44
CA PRO A 52 -0.36 -2.81 -21.35
C PRO A 52 -0.94 -1.53 -20.70
N GLU A 53 -1.27 -1.59 -19.41
CA GLU A 53 -1.76 -0.42 -18.67
C GLU A 53 -0.63 0.59 -18.38
N GLU A 54 0.61 0.14 -18.12
CA GLU A 54 1.79 0.99 -17.98
C GLU A 54 2.10 1.72 -19.28
N VAL A 55 2.14 0.97 -20.38
CA VAL A 55 2.38 1.51 -21.72
C VAL A 55 1.32 2.53 -22.12
N LYS A 56 0.03 2.22 -21.89
CA LYS A 56 -1.09 3.11 -22.20
C LYS A 56 -1.07 4.41 -21.39
N ARG A 57 -0.70 4.32 -20.12
CA ARG A 57 -0.70 5.45 -19.18
C ARG A 57 0.62 6.19 -19.14
N GLN A 58 1.69 5.60 -19.69
CA GLN A 58 3.07 6.09 -19.65
C GLN A 58 3.59 6.32 -18.22
N ILE A 59 3.20 5.45 -17.31
CA ILE A 59 3.63 5.43 -15.91
C ILE A 59 3.84 3.98 -15.45
N SER A 60 4.82 3.77 -14.57
CA SER A 60 5.02 2.48 -13.90
C SER A 60 3.91 2.24 -12.88
N LEU A 61 3.32 1.05 -12.91
CA LEU A 61 2.26 0.60 -11.99
C LEU A 61 2.75 -0.51 -11.07
N SER A 62 3.79 -1.24 -11.48
CA SER A 62 4.31 -2.42 -10.80
C SER A 62 5.82 -2.36 -10.74
N THR A 63 6.40 -2.91 -9.67
CA THR A 63 7.85 -3.01 -9.54
C THR A 63 8.40 -4.03 -10.51
N ALA A 64 9.33 -3.60 -11.36
CA ALA A 64 10.04 -4.46 -12.31
C ALA A 64 11.47 -4.74 -11.84
N VAL A 65 11.97 -5.94 -12.16
CA VAL A 65 13.35 -6.36 -11.88
C VAL A 65 14.18 -6.25 -13.15
N ALA A 66 15.33 -5.56 -13.08
CA ALA A 66 16.27 -5.38 -14.17
C ALA A 66 17.69 -5.79 -13.73
N PRO A 67 18.04 -7.06 -13.88
CA PRO A 67 19.37 -7.56 -13.52
C PRO A 67 20.43 -7.12 -14.53
N ILE A 68 21.56 -6.68 -14.01
CA ILE A 68 22.69 -6.15 -14.75
C ILE A 68 23.97 -6.86 -14.28
N ASP A 69 24.82 -7.24 -15.23
CA ASP A 69 26.15 -7.78 -14.95
C ASP A 69 27.19 -6.69 -15.26
N TYR A 70 27.88 -6.21 -14.23
CA TYR A 70 28.85 -5.12 -14.36
C TYR A 70 30.08 -5.33 -13.48
N LYS A 71 31.28 -5.26 -14.05
CA LYS A 71 32.57 -5.43 -13.36
C LYS A 71 32.62 -6.64 -12.41
N GLY A 72 32.06 -7.77 -12.84
CA GLY A 72 32.03 -9.01 -12.04
C GLY A 72 30.98 -9.03 -10.92
N CYS A 73 30.15 -7.99 -10.81
CA CYS A 73 29.02 -7.92 -9.90
C CYS A 73 27.70 -8.12 -10.63
N ARG A 74 26.75 -8.76 -9.94
CA ARG A 74 25.32 -8.80 -10.30
C ARG A 74 24.63 -7.64 -9.58
N ILE A 75 24.02 -6.73 -10.34
CA ILE A 75 23.23 -5.63 -9.81
C ILE A 75 21.76 -5.90 -10.18
N ASN A 76 20.92 -6.19 -9.22
CA ASN A 76 19.47 -6.32 -9.40
C ASN A 76 18.85 -4.95 -9.13
N VAL A 77 18.48 -4.23 -10.19
CA VAL A 77 17.76 -2.98 -10.11
C VAL A 77 16.26 -3.27 -10.02
N LEU A 78 15.63 -2.73 -9.00
CA LEU A 78 14.18 -2.80 -8.78
C LEU A 78 13.61 -1.43 -9.15
N ASP A 79 13.02 -1.31 -10.33
CA ASP A 79 12.36 -0.07 -10.77
C ASP A 79 10.96 0.00 -10.18
N THR A 80 10.68 1.04 -9.39
CA THR A 80 9.43 1.17 -8.63
C THR A 80 8.49 2.23 -9.20
N PRO A 81 7.18 2.07 -9.03
CA PRO A 81 6.22 3.11 -9.33
C PRO A 81 6.49 4.38 -8.52
N GLY A 82 6.22 5.54 -9.13
CA GLY A 82 6.35 6.83 -8.46
C GLY A 82 5.02 7.43 -8.00
N ALA A 83 3.88 6.90 -8.47
CA ALA A 83 2.55 7.31 -8.04
C ALA A 83 2.20 6.65 -6.71
N PHE A 84 1.64 7.42 -5.77
CA PHE A 84 1.41 6.99 -4.40
C PHE A 84 0.37 5.90 -4.26
N ASP A 85 -0.52 5.76 -5.23
CA ASP A 85 -1.51 4.69 -5.29
C ASP A 85 -0.90 3.29 -5.39
N PHE A 86 0.35 3.20 -5.88
CA PHE A 86 1.11 1.95 -6.01
C PHE A 86 2.22 1.82 -4.96
N SER A 87 2.04 2.45 -3.80
CA SER A 87 3.00 2.36 -2.68
C SER A 87 3.20 0.92 -2.18
N GLY A 88 2.23 0.03 -2.35
CA GLY A 88 2.38 -1.41 -2.07
C GLY A 88 3.55 -2.03 -2.83
N GLU A 89 3.68 -1.74 -4.11
CA GLU A 89 4.78 -2.16 -4.97
C GLU A 89 6.14 -1.63 -4.51
N VAL A 90 6.15 -0.38 -4.00
CA VAL A 90 7.36 0.19 -3.39
C VAL A 90 7.75 -0.57 -2.13
N MET A 91 6.78 -0.99 -1.30
CA MET A 91 7.05 -1.80 -0.10
C MET A 91 7.61 -3.17 -0.45
N GLU A 92 7.15 -3.79 -1.52
CA GLU A 92 7.71 -5.05 -2.05
C GLU A 92 9.17 -4.89 -2.46
N ALA A 93 9.48 -3.83 -3.23
CA ALA A 93 10.85 -3.53 -3.65
C ALA A 93 11.78 -3.25 -2.46
N LEU A 94 11.34 -2.43 -1.51
CA LEU A 94 12.09 -2.12 -0.28
C LEU A 94 12.36 -3.37 0.57
N ARG A 95 11.49 -4.38 0.50
CA ARG A 95 11.68 -5.64 1.22
C ARG A 95 12.73 -6.54 0.56
N ALA A 96 12.91 -6.42 -0.75
CA ALA A 96 13.87 -7.18 -1.54
C ALA A 96 15.23 -6.50 -1.66
N ALA A 97 15.28 -5.17 -1.68
CA ALA A 97 16.50 -4.39 -1.82
C ALA A 97 17.36 -4.38 -0.55
N ASP A 98 18.68 -4.16 -0.74
CA ASP A 98 19.65 -3.95 0.33
C ASP A 98 20.07 -2.47 0.41
N ALA A 99 19.81 -1.71 -0.65
CA ALA A 99 20.06 -0.27 -0.73
C ALA A 99 19.03 0.40 -1.66
N ALA A 100 18.92 1.71 -1.57
CA ALA A 100 18.05 2.52 -2.41
C ALA A 100 18.82 3.61 -3.18
N ILE A 101 18.29 3.98 -4.33
CA ILE A 101 18.67 5.20 -5.05
C ILE A 101 17.44 6.09 -5.12
N ILE A 102 17.48 7.22 -4.42
CA ILE A 102 16.41 8.22 -4.44
C ILE A 102 16.65 9.15 -5.62
N VAL A 103 15.77 9.08 -6.62
CA VAL A 103 15.88 9.87 -7.85
C VAL A 103 15.12 11.18 -7.68
N ALA A 104 15.85 12.28 -7.61
CA ALA A 104 15.35 13.65 -7.54
C ALA A 104 15.57 14.33 -8.91
N SER A 105 14.56 15.00 -9.46
CA SER A 105 14.69 15.73 -10.73
C SER A 105 15.31 17.09 -10.46
N ALA A 106 16.35 17.46 -11.21
CA ALA A 106 16.96 18.80 -11.15
C ALA A 106 16.00 19.94 -11.54
N LYS A 107 14.88 19.59 -12.17
CA LYS A 107 13.82 20.51 -12.57
C LYS A 107 12.80 20.73 -11.46
N ASP A 108 12.46 19.66 -10.74
CA ASP A 108 11.37 19.66 -9.75
C ASP A 108 11.88 19.80 -8.31
N GLY A 109 13.19 19.65 -8.08
CA GLY A 109 13.82 19.76 -6.77
C GLY A 109 13.37 18.65 -5.79
N VAL A 110 13.22 19.01 -4.51
CA VAL A 110 12.77 18.10 -3.46
C VAL A 110 11.25 17.97 -3.51
N SER A 111 10.78 16.99 -4.26
CA SER A 111 9.36 16.66 -4.39
C SER A 111 8.87 15.77 -3.24
N VAL A 112 7.54 15.68 -3.06
CA VAL A 112 6.91 14.79 -2.06
C VAL A 112 7.36 13.34 -2.20
N GLY A 113 7.59 12.86 -3.43
CA GLY A 113 8.08 11.51 -3.66
C GLY A 113 9.50 11.30 -3.14
N VAL A 114 10.36 12.33 -3.16
CA VAL A 114 11.71 12.30 -2.56
C VAL A 114 11.60 12.28 -1.03
N GLU A 115 10.73 13.12 -0.44
CA GLU A 115 10.50 13.14 1.01
C GLU A 115 10.00 11.77 1.52
N LYS A 116 9.01 11.17 0.84
CA LYS A 116 8.49 9.84 1.20
C LYS A 116 9.54 8.74 1.02
N ALA A 117 10.30 8.76 -0.09
CA ALA A 117 11.37 7.81 -0.32
C ALA A 117 12.44 7.88 0.79
N TRP A 118 12.79 9.09 1.21
CA TRP A 118 13.69 9.29 2.33
C TRP A 118 13.14 8.69 3.62
N LYS A 119 11.88 8.99 3.98
CA LYS A 119 11.21 8.45 5.17
C LYS A 119 11.16 6.91 5.15
N TYR A 120 10.84 6.30 4.02
CA TYR A 120 10.85 4.83 3.88
C TYR A 120 12.22 4.21 4.13
N CYS A 121 13.29 4.87 3.69
CA CYS A 121 14.66 4.43 3.95
C CYS A 121 15.06 4.63 5.42
N GLU A 122 14.66 5.73 6.06
CA GLU A 122 14.91 5.97 7.49
C GLU A 122 14.24 4.91 8.38
N GLU A 123 12.96 4.65 8.17
CA GLU A 123 12.19 3.64 8.92
C GLU A 123 12.80 2.22 8.84
N ARG A 124 13.59 1.95 7.81
CA ARG A 124 14.22 0.64 7.54
C ARG A 124 15.72 0.63 7.79
N ASN A 125 16.30 1.74 8.21
CA ASN A 125 17.75 1.92 8.27
C ASN A 125 18.44 1.47 6.98
N MET A 126 17.89 1.88 5.83
CA MET A 126 18.36 1.45 4.52
C MET A 126 19.45 2.36 3.98
N PRO A 127 20.62 1.81 3.62
CA PRO A 127 21.66 2.52 2.88
C PRO A 127 21.12 3.11 1.60
N ARG A 128 21.53 4.34 1.25
CA ARG A 128 20.97 5.03 0.11
C ARG A 128 21.90 6.04 -0.54
N PHE A 129 21.71 6.20 -1.85
CA PHE A 129 22.21 7.32 -2.65
C PHE A 129 21.10 8.27 -3.01
N ILE A 130 21.45 9.49 -3.34
CA ILE A 130 20.59 10.41 -4.07
C ILE A 130 21.13 10.57 -5.49
N TYR A 131 20.26 10.47 -6.48
CA TYR A 131 20.60 10.69 -7.87
C TYR A 131 19.81 11.87 -8.41
N ILE A 132 20.49 12.99 -8.66
CA ILE A 132 19.89 14.17 -9.28
C ILE A 132 19.84 13.95 -10.80
N SER A 133 18.65 13.65 -11.29
CA SER A 133 18.37 13.32 -12.70
C SER A 133 18.02 14.56 -13.51
N LYS A 134 17.97 14.40 -14.84
CA LYS A 134 17.50 15.46 -15.78
C LYS A 134 18.29 16.76 -15.72
N ILE A 135 19.57 16.65 -15.44
CA ILE A 135 20.45 17.84 -15.32
C ILE A 135 20.64 18.58 -16.65
N ASP A 136 20.33 17.95 -17.77
CA ASP A 136 20.44 18.45 -19.16
C ASP A 136 19.12 19.05 -19.70
N GLU A 137 18.02 18.93 -18.96
CA GLU A 137 16.73 19.51 -19.38
C GLU A 137 16.68 21.05 -19.18
N ASP A 138 15.86 21.70 -19.98
CA ASP A 138 15.60 23.13 -19.81
C ASP A 138 14.98 23.40 -18.42
N HIS A 139 15.43 24.48 -17.80
CA HIS A 139 15.04 24.91 -16.45
C HIS A 139 15.49 23.95 -15.32
N SER A 140 16.44 23.04 -15.59
CA SER A 140 17.09 22.27 -14.53
C SER A 140 18.11 23.14 -13.79
N ASP A 141 18.18 22.98 -12.46
CA ASP A 141 19.20 23.62 -11.62
C ASP A 141 19.73 22.59 -10.59
N TYR A 142 20.92 22.06 -10.86
CA TYR A 142 21.57 21.12 -9.97
C TYR A 142 21.87 21.74 -8.60
N ASN A 143 22.42 22.96 -8.58
CA ASN A 143 22.86 23.61 -7.35
C ASN A 143 21.66 23.87 -6.43
N ALA A 144 20.60 24.46 -6.97
CA ALA A 144 19.37 24.72 -6.21
C ALA A 144 18.77 23.42 -5.65
N THR A 145 18.77 22.33 -6.44
CA THR A 145 18.29 21.03 -5.98
C THR A 145 19.17 20.43 -4.91
N PHE A 146 20.49 20.52 -5.07
CA PHE A 146 21.46 20.02 -4.07
C PHE A 146 21.34 20.78 -2.74
N ASP A 147 21.24 22.10 -2.80
CA ASP A 147 21.08 22.95 -1.60
C ASP A 147 19.77 22.64 -0.88
N ALA A 148 18.67 22.48 -1.62
CA ALA A 148 17.38 22.09 -1.06
C ALA A 148 17.42 20.70 -0.40
N LEU A 149 18.15 19.73 -0.98
CA LEU A 149 18.38 18.43 -0.37
C LEU A 149 19.14 18.54 0.96
N ARG A 150 20.20 19.38 1.00
CA ARG A 150 20.97 19.62 2.24
C ARG A 150 20.16 20.35 3.30
N GLU A 151 19.38 21.33 2.90
CA GLU A 151 18.48 22.04 3.83
C GLU A 151 17.45 21.08 4.44
N ARG A 152 16.88 20.17 3.62
CA ARG A 152 15.82 19.26 4.05
C ARG A 152 16.32 18.06 4.85
N PHE A 153 17.45 17.47 4.47
CA PHE A 153 17.95 16.20 5.00
C PHE A 153 19.28 16.31 5.79
N GLY A 154 19.84 17.51 5.85
CA GLY A 154 21.01 17.82 6.66
C GLY A 154 22.35 17.64 5.97
N ASN A 155 23.43 17.90 6.72
CA ASN A 155 24.80 17.95 6.20
C ASN A 155 25.40 16.57 5.84
N LYS A 156 24.73 15.49 6.18
CA LYS A 156 25.15 14.13 5.80
C LYS A 156 25.04 13.87 4.29
N ILE A 157 24.47 14.80 3.52
CA ILE A 157 24.37 14.76 2.07
C ILE A 157 25.71 15.20 1.48
N ALA A 158 26.41 14.27 0.83
CA ALA A 158 27.78 14.45 0.35
C ALA A 158 27.87 14.34 -1.19
N PRO A 159 28.38 15.37 -1.90
CA PRO A 159 28.48 15.34 -3.37
C PRO A 159 29.63 14.44 -3.82
N VAL A 160 29.33 13.42 -4.62
CA VAL A 160 30.32 12.49 -5.18
C VAL A 160 30.50 12.72 -6.68
N VAL A 161 29.39 13.00 -7.40
CA VAL A 161 29.43 13.37 -8.81
C VAL A 161 28.65 14.66 -8.99
N VAL A 162 29.31 15.68 -9.53
CA VAL A 162 28.73 17.01 -9.76
C VAL A 162 28.87 17.43 -11.23
N PRO A 163 27.95 18.23 -11.78
CA PRO A 163 28.04 18.68 -13.17
C PRO A 163 29.07 19.79 -13.35
N THR A 164 29.73 19.80 -14.52
CA THR A 164 30.42 20.99 -15.04
C THR A 164 29.43 21.81 -15.82
N LEU A 165 29.39 23.10 -15.53
CA LEU A 165 28.47 24.07 -16.18
C LEU A 165 29.26 25.10 -16.99
N ASP A 166 28.71 25.47 -18.15
CA ASP A 166 29.20 26.62 -18.92
C ASP A 166 28.68 27.96 -18.35
N GLU A 167 29.05 29.06 -18.97
CA GLU A 167 28.61 30.43 -18.59
C GLU A 167 27.08 30.61 -18.63
N ASN A 168 26.37 29.80 -19.42
CA ASN A 168 24.92 29.81 -19.55
C ASN A 168 24.24 28.82 -18.60
N LYS A 169 24.99 28.23 -17.63
CA LYS A 169 24.53 27.16 -16.71
C LYS A 169 24.12 25.87 -17.41
N LYS A 170 24.54 25.62 -18.63
CA LYS A 170 24.31 24.38 -19.34
C LYS A 170 25.36 23.34 -18.95
N VAL A 171 24.92 22.10 -18.76
CA VAL A 171 25.81 21.00 -18.40
C VAL A 171 26.72 20.65 -19.60
N THR A 172 28.02 20.67 -19.38
CA THR A 172 29.06 20.32 -20.38
C THR A 172 29.70 18.97 -20.07
N GLY A 173 29.71 18.57 -18.82
CA GLY A 173 30.32 17.32 -18.38
C GLY A 173 30.03 17.02 -16.91
N LEU A 174 30.78 16.11 -16.34
CA LEU A 174 30.67 15.70 -14.93
C LEU A 174 32.06 15.66 -14.28
N MET A 175 32.11 16.01 -13.01
CA MET A 175 33.30 15.86 -12.16
C MET A 175 33.07 14.74 -11.15
N ASP A 176 34.04 13.84 -11.05
CA ASP A 176 34.18 12.85 -9.99
C ASP A 176 34.99 13.46 -8.84
N ILE A 177 34.33 13.77 -7.77
CA ILE A 177 34.93 14.47 -6.61
C ILE A 177 35.91 13.56 -5.87
N LEU A 178 35.59 12.26 -5.80
CA LEU A 178 36.42 11.27 -5.13
C LEU A 178 37.77 11.09 -5.82
N ASN A 179 37.75 11.01 -7.16
CA ASN A 179 38.94 10.81 -8.00
C ASN A 179 39.58 12.10 -8.44
N LYS A 180 38.93 13.27 -8.23
CA LYS A 180 39.34 14.58 -8.76
C LYS A 180 39.54 14.57 -10.28
N ARG A 181 38.58 13.99 -11.02
CA ARG A 181 38.61 13.84 -12.48
C ARG A 181 37.40 14.49 -13.11
N ALA A 182 37.57 14.92 -14.35
CA ALA A 182 36.48 15.46 -15.16
C ALA A 182 36.23 14.58 -16.40
N TYR A 183 34.96 14.52 -16.80
CA TYR A 183 34.50 13.71 -17.92
C TYR A 183 33.50 14.49 -18.77
N GLU A 184 33.62 14.27 -20.08
CA GLU A 184 32.63 14.73 -21.05
C GLU A 184 32.01 13.57 -21.80
N MET A 185 30.84 13.77 -22.37
CA MET A 185 30.23 12.82 -23.28
C MET A 185 30.56 13.19 -24.70
N GLN A 186 31.34 12.37 -25.37
CA GLN A 186 31.71 12.54 -26.79
C GLN A 186 31.22 11.31 -27.56
N ASP A 187 30.35 11.51 -28.55
CA ASP A 187 29.75 10.45 -29.37
C ASP A 187 29.12 9.30 -28.52
N GLY A 188 28.45 9.67 -27.42
CA GLY A 188 27.81 8.71 -26.51
C GLY A 188 28.78 7.91 -25.61
N LYS A 189 30.05 8.28 -25.56
CA LYS A 189 31.07 7.66 -24.72
C LYS A 189 31.57 8.63 -23.66
N ARG A 190 31.82 8.11 -22.46
CA ARG A 190 32.48 8.86 -21.39
C ARG A 190 33.97 9.01 -21.75
N VAL A 191 34.43 10.22 -21.93
CA VAL A 191 35.83 10.56 -22.20
C VAL A 191 36.36 11.38 -21.03
N GLU A 192 37.47 10.93 -20.45
CA GLU A 192 38.19 11.70 -19.43
C GLU A 192 38.86 12.90 -20.08
N ILE A 193 38.66 14.06 -19.49
CA ILE A 193 39.26 15.31 -19.92
C ILE A 193 40.18 15.87 -18.85
N GLU A 194 41.14 16.72 -19.24
CA GLU A 194 41.92 17.46 -18.30
C GLU A 194 41.01 18.42 -17.51
N LEU A 195 41.17 18.42 -16.15
CA LEU A 195 40.36 19.27 -15.29
C LEU A 195 40.64 20.74 -15.59
N PRO A 196 39.63 21.52 -16.03
CA PRO A 196 39.82 22.94 -16.31
C PRO A 196 40.34 23.70 -15.08
N GLU A 197 41.33 24.55 -15.24
CA GLU A 197 41.96 25.28 -14.12
C GLU A 197 40.94 26.05 -13.27
N GLU A 198 39.94 26.63 -13.88
CA GLU A 198 38.84 27.35 -13.23
C GLU A 198 37.94 26.44 -12.35
N LYS A 199 37.92 25.12 -12.61
CA LYS A 199 37.14 24.12 -11.84
C LYS A 199 37.97 23.43 -10.75
N VAL A 200 39.28 23.62 -10.69
CA VAL A 200 40.15 23.01 -9.67
C VAL A 200 39.74 23.46 -8.26
N ALA A 201 39.43 24.74 -8.10
CA ALA A 201 38.99 25.28 -6.81
C ALA A 201 37.66 24.63 -6.36
N VAL A 202 36.69 24.51 -7.28
CA VAL A 202 35.38 23.90 -7.00
C VAL A 202 35.48 22.44 -6.61
N ILE A 203 36.28 21.64 -7.36
CA ILE A 203 36.45 20.22 -7.04
C ILE A 203 37.17 20.02 -5.69
N ASN A 204 38.12 20.89 -5.34
CA ASN A 204 38.79 20.85 -4.06
C ASN A 204 37.83 21.19 -2.91
N GLU A 205 36.99 22.22 -3.06
CA GLU A 205 35.97 22.57 -2.06
C GLU A 205 35.04 21.38 -1.77
N PHE A 206 34.49 20.76 -2.82
CA PHE A 206 33.65 19.57 -2.64
C PHE A 206 34.42 18.37 -2.09
N ASN A 207 35.69 18.18 -2.47
CA ASN A 207 36.53 17.10 -1.93
C ASN A 207 36.84 17.33 -0.45
N ASP A 208 37.05 18.56 -0.01
CA ASP A 208 37.28 18.88 1.40
C ASP A 208 35.98 18.64 2.21
N ALA A 209 34.83 19.01 1.72
CA ALA A 209 33.55 18.65 2.33
C ALA A 209 33.34 17.11 2.41
N LEU A 210 33.77 16.37 1.38
CA LEU A 210 33.70 14.91 1.36
C LEU A 210 34.70 14.29 2.36
N LYS A 211 35.91 14.86 2.52
CA LYS A 211 36.88 14.46 3.56
C LYS A 211 36.32 14.65 4.96
N GLU A 212 35.65 15.76 5.24
CA GLU A 212 34.98 15.99 6.52
C GLU A 212 33.94 14.90 6.81
N SER A 213 33.10 14.57 5.84
CA SER A 213 32.10 13.48 5.95
C SER A 213 32.76 12.12 6.17
N VAL A 214 33.90 11.85 5.55
CA VAL A 214 34.69 10.61 5.77
C VAL A 214 35.32 10.62 7.14
N ALA A 215 35.87 11.75 7.62
CA ALA A 215 36.46 11.88 8.93
C ALA A 215 35.47 11.50 10.05
N GLU A 216 34.20 11.86 9.91
CA GLU A 216 33.15 11.52 10.89
C GLU A 216 32.88 10.01 11.01
N THR A 217 33.37 9.17 10.07
CA THR A 217 33.08 7.73 10.05
C THR A 217 33.95 6.91 11.02
N SER A 218 35.10 7.43 11.48
CA SER A 218 35.93 6.75 12.48
C SER A 218 36.81 7.72 13.27
N GLU A 219 37.19 7.35 14.51
CA GLU A 219 38.10 8.14 15.34
C GLU A 219 39.46 8.33 14.65
N GLU A 220 39.96 7.31 13.97
CA GLU A 220 41.25 7.37 13.24
C GLU A 220 41.23 8.42 12.12
N PHE A 221 40.16 8.41 11.30
CA PHE A 221 39.98 9.40 10.23
C PHE A 221 39.76 10.81 10.80
N MET A 222 39.05 10.94 11.91
CA MET A 222 38.83 12.22 12.58
C MET A 222 40.17 12.84 13.09
N GLU A 223 41.01 12.04 13.75
CA GLU A 223 42.32 12.49 14.25
C GLU A 223 43.22 12.96 13.09
N ARG A 224 43.30 12.20 12.02
CA ARG A 224 44.08 12.52 10.82
C ARG A 224 43.59 13.78 10.12
N PHE A 225 42.28 13.96 10.04
CA PHE A 225 41.64 15.16 9.45
C PHE A 225 42.02 16.42 10.23
N PHE A 226 41.97 16.38 11.58
CA PHE A 226 42.39 17.51 12.42
C PHE A 226 43.88 17.79 12.37
N ASN A 227 44.71 16.77 12.10
CA ASN A 227 46.15 16.94 11.87
C ASN A 227 46.46 17.51 10.47
N GLY A 228 45.45 17.69 9.61
CA GLY A 228 45.63 18.21 8.25
C GLY A 228 46.22 17.19 7.26
N GLU A 229 46.07 15.89 7.55
CA GLU A 229 46.55 14.82 6.68
C GLU A 229 45.56 14.58 5.52
N ASP A 230 46.12 14.37 4.32
CA ASP A 230 45.31 13.98 3.17
C ASP A 230 44.95 12.48 3.23
N PHE A 231 43.77 12.15 2.71
CA PHE A 231 43.30 10.78 2.51
C PHE A 231 43.58 10.32 1.09
N THR A 232 44.01 9.08 0.95
CA THR A 232 44.12 8.41 -0.33
C THR A 232 42.71 8.07 -0.89
N TYR A 233 42.60 7.82 -2.19
CA TYR A 233 41.36 7.35 -2.78
C TYR A 233 40.77 6.11 -2.09
N ALA A 234 41.63 5.13 -1.75
CA ALA A 234 41.19 3.90 -1.09
C ALA A 234 40.63 4.16 0.32
N GLU A 235 41.22 5.07 1.08
CA GLU A 235 40.74 5.49 2.41
C GLU A 235 39.41 6.27 2.29
N MET A 236 39.31 7.19 1.33
CA MET A 236 38.07 7.90 1.05
C MET A 236 36.94 6.94 0.67
N ALA A 237 37.19 6.00 -0.24
CA ALA A 237 36.23 4.98 -0.62
C ALA A 237 35.85 4.05 0.55
N GLN A 238 36.80 3.71 1.42
CA GLN A 238 36.52 2.92 2.62
C GLN A 238 35.64 3.67 3.61
N GLY A 239 35.96 4.93 3.90
CA GLY A 239 35.16 5.76 4.78
C GLY A 239 33.77 6.00 4.25
N LEU A 240 33.61 6.27 2.94
CA LEU A 240 32.30 6.39 2.32
C LEU A 240 31.48 5.10 2.40
N ARG A 241 32.07 3.94 2.12
CA ARG A 241 31.37 2.64 2.30
C ARG A 241 30.88 2.44 3.72
N GLN A 242 31.72 2.76 4.70
CA GLN A 242 31.36 2.68 6.11
C GLN A 242 30.22 3.67 6.42
N GLY A 243 30.38 4.93 6.04
CA GLY A 243 29.38 5.97 6.27
C GLY A 243 28.03 5.68 5.63
N VAL A 244 28.01 5.14 4.39
CA VAL A 244 26.78 4.72 3.70
C VAL A 244 26.10 3.58 4.47
N ARG A 245 26.86 2.58 4.91
CA ARG A 245 26.33 1.44 5.68
C ARG A 245 25.80 1.86 7.05
N GLU A 246 26.48 2.77 7.73
CA GLU A 246 26.14 3.27 9.07
C GLU A 246 25.16 4.45 9.04
N LEU A 247 24.74 4.89 7.85
CA LEU A 247 23.78 5.99 7.62
C LEU A 247 24.29 7.35 8.14
N SER A 248 25.61 7.52 8.17
CA SER A 248 26.25 8.77 8.52
C SER A 248 26.56 9.64 7.30
N VAL A 249 26.67 9.05 6.10
CA VAL A 249 26.92 9.75 4.82
C VAL A 249 25.96 9.25 3.73
N PHE A 250 25.42 10.18 2.97
CA PHE A 250 24.52 9.91 1.84
C PHE A 250 25.09 10.52 0.55
N PRO A 251 25.75 9.71 -0.28
CA PRO A 251 26.32 10.17 -1.55
C PRO A 251 25.29 10.73 -2.51
N VAL A 252 25.60 11.88 -3.11
CA VAL A 252 24.83 12.50 -4.17
C VAL A 252 25.58 12.37 -5.48
N LEU A 253 24.91 11.80 -6.47
CA LEU A 253 25.36 11.68 -7.84
C LEU A 253 24.38 12.41 -8.75
N CYS A 254 24.79 12.70 -9.96
CA CYS A 254 23.90 13.33 -10.93
C CYS A 254 24.10 12.79 -12.35
N GLY A 255 23.15 13.08 -13.20
CA GLY A 255 23.26 12.73 -14.61
C GLY A 255 21.98 12.92 -15.42
N SER A 256 22.09 12.52 -16.69
CA SER A 256 20.97 12.40 -17.62
C SER A 256 20.87 10.97 -18.14
N ALA A 257 19.75 10.31 -17.83
CA ALA A 257 19.50 8.97 -18.33
C ALA A 257 19.36 8.95 -19.87
N VAL A 258 18.69 9.96 -20.45
CA VAL A 258 18.45 10.04 -21.90
C VAL A 258 19.76 10.25 -22.67
N ALA A 259 20.65 11.10 -22.14
CA ALA A 259 21.97 11.33 -22.70
C ALA A 259 23.00 10.27 -22.27
N SER A 260 22.62 9.30 -21.43
CA SER A 260 23.51 8.31 -20.78
C SER A 260 24.68 8.95 -20.01
N MET A 261 24.53 10.21 -19.62
CA MET A 261 25.53 10.98 -18.89
C MET A 261 25.46 10.59 -17.40
N GLY A 262 26.60 10.25 -16.80
CA GLY A 262 26.67 9.85 -15.38
C GLY A 262 26.29 8.39 -15.08
N THR A 263 25.69 7.67 -16.03
CA THR A 263 25.21 6.29 -15.83
C THR A 263 26.32 5.32 -15.44
N LEU A 264 27.46 5.35 -16.12
CA LEU A 264 28.61 4.49 -15.77
C LEU A 264 29.23 4.89 -14.42
N MET A 265 29.22 6.19 -14.07
CA MET A 265 29.70 6.65 -12.78
C MET A 265 28.78 6.17 -11.65
N LEU A 266 27.46 6.15 -11.89
CA LEU A 266 26.52 5.56 -10.94
C LEU A 266 26.77 4.05 -10.75
N LEU A 267 27.00 3.29 -11.82
CA LEU A 267 27.33 1.87 -11.72
C LEU A 267 28.63 1.61 -10.97
N ASP A 268 29.65 2.42 -11.21
CA ASP A 268 30.93 2.35 -10.49
C ASP A 268 30.71 2.54 -8.98
N ASN A 269 29.94 3.57 -8.58
CA ASN A 269 29.64 3.86 -7.18
C ASN A 269 28.72 2.80 -6.54
N ILE A 270 27.75 2.23 -7.27
CA ILE A 270 26.95 1.11 -6.79
C ILE A 270 27.82 -0.08 -6.38
N VAL A 271 28.75 -0.46 -7.25
CA VAL A 271 29.65 -1.59 -7.00
C VAL A 271 30.57 -1.28 -5.82
N GLU A 272 31.12 -0.07 -5.74
CA GLU A 272 32.12 0.32 -4.79
C GLU A 272 31.58 0.68 -3.40
N LEU A 273 30.49 1.41 -3.32
CA LEU A 273 30.04 2.02 -2.07
C LEU A 273 28.82 1.35 -1.43
N LEU A 274 27.92 0.70 -2.22
CA LEU A 274 26.76 0.06 -1.66
C LEU A 274 27.06 -1.30 -1.05
N PRO A 275 26.37 -1.70 0.04
CA PRO A 275 26.59 -2.97 0.70
C PRO A 275 26.15 -4.16 -0.17
N SER A 276 26.83 -5.30 0.03
CA SER A 276 26.32 -6.59 -0.43
C SER A 276 25.22 -7.10 0.51
N PRO A 277 24.42 -8.11 0.11
CA PRO A 277 23.35 -8.65 0.95
C PRO A 277 23.82 -9.16 2.32
N GLU A 278 25.04 -9.69 2.45
CA GLU A 278 25.65 -10.09 3.74
C GLU A 278 25.99 -8.92 4.66
N GLN A 279 26.22 -7.74 4.09
CA GLN A 279 26.57 -6.53 4.81
C GLN A 279 25.33 -5.67 5.13
N GLY A 280 24.16 -6.08 4.63
CA GLY A 280 22.89 -5.42 4.90
C GLY A 280 22.40 -5.65 6.32
N ASN A 281 21.24 -5.05 6.62
CA ASN A 281 20.61 -5.22 7.93
C ASN A 281 20.09 -6.64 8.10
N TYR A 282 20.13 -7.14 9.34
CA TYR A 282 19.51 -8.41 9.69
C TYR A 282 17.98 -8.32 9.64
N HIS A 283 17.33 -9.46 9.40
CA HIS A 283 15.89 -9.60 9.39
C HIS A 283 15.40 -10.16 10.73
N LYS A 284 14.25 -9.73 11.21
CA LYS A 284 13.58 -10.38 12.32
C LYS A 284 12.85 -11.62 11.82
N ALA A 285 13.16 -12.77 12.41
CA ALA A 285 12.57 -14.06 12.11
C ALA A 285 11.87 -14.65 13.33
N THR A 286 10.72 -15.27 13.12
CA THR A 286 9.99 -16.02 14.16
C THR A 286 10.19 -17.51 13.89
N LEU A 287 10.65 -18.24 14.89
CA LEU A 287 10.81 -19.68 14.86
C LEU A 287 9.47 -20.42 15.07
N ALA A 288 9.45 -21.72 14.81
CA ALA A 288 8.24 -22.54 14.97
C ALA A 288 7.70 -22.59 16.42
N ASP A 289 8.54 -22.32 17.42
CA ASP A 289 8.15 -22.22 18.84
C ASP A 289 7.61 -20.83 19.25
N GLY A 290 7.55 -19.88 18.30
CA GLY A 290 7.08 -18.52 18.53
C GLY A 290 8.17 -17.55 19.02
N THR A 291 9.39 -18.01 19.27
CA THR A 291 10.52 -17.13 19.63
C THR A 291 10.99 -16.31 18.44
N THR A 292 11.51 -15.10 18.70
CA THR A 292 12.04 -14.21 17.65
C THR A 292 13.57 -14.19 17.73
N GLU A 293 14.22 -14.35 16.58
CA GLU A 293 15.67 -14.24 16.43
C GLU A 293 16.07 -13.24 15.34
N GLU A 294 17.33 -12.83 15.36
CA GLU A 294 17.94 -12.10 14.26
C GLU A 294 18.38 -13.08 13.18
N PHE A 295 17.86 -12.88 11.97
CA PHE A 295 18.21 -13.69 10.81
C PHE A 295 19.19 -12.90 9.92
N VAL A 296 20.39 -13.45 9.78
CA VAL A 296 21.46 -12.86 8.98
C VAL A 296 21.54 -13.57 7.63
N VAL A 297 21.73 -12.79 6.57
CA VAL A 297 21.97 -13.33 5.23
C VAL A 297 23.31 -14.06 5.20
N SER A 298 23.33 -15.33 4.77
CA SER A 298 24.53 -16.16 4.80
C SER A 298 24.57 -17.20 3.69
N ALA A 299 25.62 -17.18 2.90
CA ALA A 299 25.83 -18.16 1.83
C ALA A 299 26.02 -19.61 2.35
N GLY A 300 26.58 -19.79 3.54
CA GLY A 300 26.80 -21.10 4.16
C GLY A 300 25.65 -21.64 4.99
N GLY A 301 24.54 -20.92 5.05
CA GLY A 301 23.38 -21.27 5.89
C GLY A 301 22.42 -22.25 5.23
N VAL A 302 21.35 -22.58 5.95
CA VAL A 302 20.27 -23.47 5.48
C VAL A 302 19.41 -22.70 4.44
N PRO A 303 19.03 -23.31 3.30
CA PRO A 303 18.27 -22.64 2.27
C PRO A 303 17.01 -21.95 2.79
N THR A 304 16.93 -20.64 2.57
CA THR A 304 15.79 -19.80 2.95
C THR A 304 15.57 -18.73 1.91
N ALA A 305 14.34 -18.60 1.42
CA ALA A 305 13.96 -17.60 0.43
C ALA A 305 12.69 -16.86 0.87
N PHE A 306 12.65 -15.55 0.63
CA PHE A 306 11.49 -14.70 0.92
C PHE A 306 10.79 -14.31 -0.38
N VAL A 307 9.49 -14.54 -0.42
CA VAL A 307 8.64 -14.18 -1.56
C VAL A 307 8.20 -12.73 -1.41
N PHE A 308 8.76 -11.84 -2.20
CA PHE A 308 8.46 -10.42 -2.07
C PHE A 308 7.41 -9.91 -3.07
N LYS A 309 7.16 -10.66 -4.16
CA LYS A 309 6.21 -10.27 -5.20
C LYS A 309 5.65 -11.50 -5.91
N THR A 310 4.44 -11.38 -6.41
CA THR A 310 3.79 -12.38 -7.27
C THR A 310 3.25 -11.70 -8.51
N ILE A 311 3.43 -12.32 -9.67
CA ILE A 311 2.75 -11.93 -10.92
C ILE A 311 2.12 -13.16 -11.56
N SER A 312 1.04 -12.94 -12.29
CA SER A 312 0.36 -13.99 -13.06
C SER A 312 0.21 -13.54 -14.52
N ASP A 313 0.59 -14.39 -15.43
CA ASP A 313 0.39 -14.18 -16.86
C ASP A 313 -0.38 -15.34 -17.49
N GLN A 314 -0.49 -15.35 -18.81
CA GLN A 314 -1.14 -16.43 -19.56
C GLN A 314 -0.44 -17.79 -19.45
N TYR A 315 0.83 -17.82 -19.00
CA TYR A 315 1.64 -19.03 -18.86
C TYR A 315 1.67 -19.57 -17.43
N GLY A 316 1.18 -18.78 -16.46
CA GLY A 316 1.08 -19.17 -15.06
C GLY A 316 1.54 -18.12 -14.07
N LYS A 317 1.74 -18.55 -12.83
CA LYS A 317 2.13 -17.73 -11.70
C LYS A 317 3.66 -17.77 -11.53
N TYR A 318 4.27 -16.62 -11.31
CA TYR A 318 5.66 -16.44 -10.92
C TYR A 318 5.72 -15.82 -9.52
N SER A 319 6.41 -16.49 -8.61
CA SER A 319 6.73 -15.96 -7.27
C SER A 319 8.15 -15.44 -7.28
N PHE A 320 8.31 -14.12 -7.16
CA PHE A 320 9.63 -13.48 -7.08
C PHE A 320 10.18 -13.65 -5.69
N VAL A 321 11.41 -14.12 -5.62
CA VAL A 321 12.08 -14.44 -4.36
C VAL A 321 13.45 -13.77 -4.26
N LYS A 322 13.81 -13.39 -3.03
CA LYS A 322 15.18 -13.13 -2.63
C LYS A 322 15.68 -14.30 -1.81
N VAL A 323 16.77 -14.91 -2.23
CA VAL A 323 17.42 -15.98 -1.46
C VAL A 323 18.23 -15.34 -0.34
N LEU A 324 17.89 -15.65 0.91
CA LEU A 324 18.51 -15.03 2.08
C LEU A 324 19.54 -15.91 2.77
N SER A 325 19.48 -17.22 2.51
CA SER A 325 20.44 -18.17 3.07
C SER A 325 20.60 -19.36 2.14
N GLY A 326 21.81 -19.90 2.03
CA GLY A 326 22.15 -21.01 1.18
C GLY A 326 21.89 -20.73 -0.32
N SER A 327 21.45 -21.72 -1.05
CA SER A 327 21.00 -21.60 -2.44
C SER A 327 19.77 -22.47 -2.70
N ILE A 328 19.00 -22.14 -3.73
CA ILE A 328 17.83 -22.93 -4.14
C ILE A 328 18.00 -23.42 -5.58
N THR A 329 17.50 -24.63 -5.83
CA THR A 329 17.51 -25.28 -7.14
C THR A 329 16.10 -25.77 -7.49
N PRO A 330 15.80 -26.01 -8.78
CA PRO A 330 14.55 -26.62 -9.18
C PRO A 330 14.34 -27.97 -8.49
N ASP A 331 13.08 -28.34 -8.30
CA ASP A 331 12.64 -29.58 -7.65
C ASP A 331 12.99 -29.73 -6.15
N MET A 332 13.68 -28.77 -5.51
CA MET A 332 13.83 -28.77 -4.06
C MET A 332 12.47 -28.74 -3.39
N ILE A 333 12.37 -29.43 -2.25
CA ILE A 333 11.19 -29.37 -1.38
C ILE A 333 11.51 -28.44 -0.22
N MET A 334 10.73 -27.36 -0.11
CA MET A 334 10.85 -26.38 0.98
C MET A 334 9.53 -26.27 1.74
N VAL A 335 9.62 -25.93 3.01
CA VAL A 335 8.45 -25.69 3.87
C VAL A 335 8.02 -24.24 3.73
N ASN A 336 6.75 -24.00 3.45
CA ASN A 336 6.16 -22.66 3.58
C ASN A 336 5.90 -22.40 5.06
N ALA A 337 6.62 -21.44 5.64
CA ALA A 337 6.56 -21.15 7.08
C ALA A 337 5.16 -20.67 7.54
N ARG A 338 4.33 -20.09 6.65
CA ARG A 338 2.97 -19.67 6.98
C ARG A 338 1.98 -20.81 7.08
N THR A 339 2.04 -21.79 6.16
CA THR A 339 1.07 -22.91 6.08
C THR A 339 1.57 -24.19 6.72
N GLY A 340 2.88 -24.34 6.86
CA GLY A 340 3.53 -25.60 7.27
C GLY A 340 3.59 -26.65 6.16
N ASP A 341 3.08 -26.35 4.95
CA ASP A 341 3.06 -27.29 3.84
C ASP A 341 4.44 -27.40 3.16
N ASN A 342 4.70 -28.58 2.63
CA ASN A 342 5.83 -28.81 1.75
C ASN A 342 5.52 -28.34 0.33
N GLU A 343 6.32 -27.41 -0.17
CA GLU A 343 6.23 -26.87 -1.52
C GLU A 343 7.41 -27.39 -2.36
N LYS A 344 7.10 -28.02 -3.47
CA LYS A 344 8.12 -28.42 -4.46
C LYS A 344 8.39 -27.23 -5.38
N LEU A 345 9.64 -26.76 -5.39
CA LEU A 345 10.02 -25.63 -6.23
C LEU A 345 9.88 -25.98 -7.72
N GLY A 346 9.25 -25.07 -8.46
CA GLY A 346 9.20 -25.14 -9.92
C GLY A 346 10.52 -24.73 -10.56
N ARG A 347 10.49 -24.41 -11.86
CA ARG A 347 11.64 -23.86 -12.57
C ARG A 347 12.02 -22.50 -12.04
N LEU A 348 13.31 -22.21 -12.03
CA LEU A 348 13.86 -20.94 -11.57
C LEU A 348 14.21 -20.05 -12.76
N TYR A 349 13.96 -18.75 -12.60
CA TYR A 349 14.22 -17.77 -13.64
C TYR A 349 14.90 -16.52 -13.08
N THR A 350 15.80 -15.96 -13.86
CA THR A 350 16.18 -14.54 -13.74
C THR A 350 15.22 -13.74 -14.62
N MET A 351 14.57 -12.74 -14.04
CA MET A 351 13.60 -11.90 -14.73
C MET A 351 14.22 -10.57 -15.11
N ARG A 352 14.07 -10.16 -16.38
CA ARG A 352 14.42 -8.81 -16.86
C ARG A 352 13.15 -8.22 -17.48
N GLY A 353 12.43 -7.41 -16.72
CA GLY A 353 11.09 -7.02 -17.08
C GLY A 353 10.23 -8.24 -17.40
N LYS A 354 9.67 -8.31 -18.60
CA LYS A 354 8.87 -9.45 -19.08
C LYS A 354 9.71 -10.68 -19.47
N LYS A 355 11.02 -10.52 -19.73
CA LYS A 355 11.87 -11.60 -20.24
C LYS A 355 12.33 -12.52 -19.11
N ALA A 356 11.84 -13.75 -19.10
CA ALA A 356 12.28 -14.82 -18.21
C ALA A 356 13.42 -15.61 -18.83
N THR A 357 14.52 -15.79 -18.10
CA THR A 357 15.66 -16.63 -18.50
C THR A 357 15.83 -17.72 -17.46
N GLU A 358 15.65 -18.99 -17.87
CA GLU A 358 15.76 -20.15 -16.97
C GLU A 358 17.19 -20.29 -16.42
N VAL A 359 17.29 -20.54 -15.10
CA VAL A 359 18.54 -20.74 -14.39
C VAL A 359 18.48 -22.05 -13.58
N LYS A 360 19.66 -22.64 -13.35
CA LYS A 360 19.76 -23.89 -12.60
C LYS A 360 19.79 -23.69 -11.08
N GLU A 361 20.13 -22.51 -10.65
CA GLU A 361 20.32 -22.17 -9.24
C GLU A 361 20.11 -20.67 -9.03
N LEU A 362 19.55 -20.29 -7.88
CA LEU A 362 19.61 -18.94 -7.33
C LEU A 362 20.41 -19.00 -6.03
N VAL A 363 21.47 -18.20 -5.97
CA VAL A 363 22.41 -18.18 -4.85
C VAL A 363 21.98 -17.20 -3.77
N CYS A 364 22.56 -17.30 -2.58
CA CYS A 364 22.35 -16.37 -1.48
C CYS A 364 22.55 -14.92 -1.93
N GLY A 365 21.61 -14.07 -1.58
CA GLY A 365 21.57 -12.65 -1.93
C GLY A 365 20.94 -12.35 -3.28
N ASP A 366 20.79 -13.31 -4.18
CA ASP A 366 20.25 -13.07 -5.52
C ASP A 366 18.72 -13.00 -5.53
N ILE A 367 18.19 -12.34 -6.56
CA ILE A 367 16.77 -12.19 -6.83
C ILE A 367 16.43 -12.97 -8.10
N GLY A 368 15.37 -13.78 -8.01
CA GLY A 368 14.84 -14.51 -9.15
C GLY A 368 13.34 -14.79 -8.99
N ALA A 369 12.81 -15.62 -9.87
CA ALA A 369 11.41 -16.04 -9.82
C ALA A 369 11.28 -17.56 -9.89
N ILE A 370 10.28 -18.10 -9.20
CA ILE A 370 9.91 -19.52 -9.21
C ILE A 370 8.56 -19.64 -9.90
N ALA A 371 8.47 -20.47 -10.94
CA ALA A 371 7.22 -20.67 -11.66
C ALA A 371 6.33 -21.71 -10.98
N LYS A 372 5.00 -21.56 -11.16
CA LYS A 372 3.98 -22.56 -10.78
C LYS A 372 3.91 -22.86 -9.28
N MET A 373 4.01 -21.84 -8.46
CA MET A 373 3.86 -21.92 -7.00
C MET A 373 2.46 -21.46 -6.60
N ASP A 374 1.43 -22.29 -6.85
CA ASP A 374 0.03 -21.86 -6.73
C ASP A 374 -0.41 -21.48 -5.31
N LYS A 375 0.13 -22.16 -4.28
CA LYS A 375 -0.22 -21.94 -2.87
C LYS A 375 0.64 -20.87 -2.20
N VAL A 376 1.75 -20.49 -2.81
CA VAL A 376 2.69 -19.50 -2.27
C VAL A 376 2.17 -18.10 -2.56
N LYS A 377 2.25 -17.21 -1.57
CA LYS A 377 1.79 -15.82 -1.64
C LYS A 377 2.92 -14.85 -1.37
N THR A 378 2.74 -13.61 -1.79
CA THR A 378 3.61 -12.48 -1.43
C THR A 378 3.68 -12.36 0.10
N GLY A 379 4.90 -12.27 0.65
CA GLY A 379 5.17 -12.25 2.08
C GLY A 379 5.50 -13.62 2.70
N ASP A 380 5.37 -14.72 1.94
CA ASP A 380 5.73 -16.05 2.44
C ASP A 380 7.23 -16.24 2.55
N THR A 381 7.66 -17.04 3.54
CA THR A 381 9.03 -17.51 3.67
C THR A 381 9.07 -19.00 3.35
N LEU A 382 9.93 -19.37 2.43
CA LEU A 382 10.21 -20.75 2.06
C LEU A 382 11.51 -21.19 2.71
N CYS A 383 11.49 -22.26 3.48
CA CYS A 383 12.61 -22.73 4.30
C CYS A 383 12.89 -24.21 4.05
N ASP A 384 14.14 -24.62 4.24
CA ASP A 384 14.46 -26.02 4.41
C ASP A 384 13.87 -26.54 5.71
N SER A 385 13.41 -27.79 5.73
CA SER A 385 12.75 -28.42 6.89
C SER A 385 13.66 -28.51 8.13
N ARG A 386 14.97 -28.40 7.97
CA ARG A 386 15.95 -28.41 9.08
C ARG A 386 15.88 -27.13 9.94
N LYS A 387 15.43 -26.01 9.35
CA LYS A 387 15.27 -24.74 10.07
C LYS A 387 14.12 -23.95 9.46
N VAL A 388 12.93 -24.06 10.06
CA VAL A 388 11.75 -23.32 9.61
C VAL A 388 11.67 -22.00 10.36
N VAL A 389 11.72 -20.89 9.61
CA VAL A 389 11.62 -19.53 10.13
C VAL A 389 10.61 -18.73 9.33
N ALA A 390 9.78 -17.95 10.01
CA ALA A 390 8.88 -17.00 9.37
C ALA A 390 9.48 -15.59 9.47
N LEU A 391 9.83 -14.99 8.34
CA LEU A 391 10.29 -13.61 8.31
C LEU A 391 9.10 -12.66 8.38
N LYS A 392 9.34 -11.45 8.95
CA LYS A 392 8.31 -10.41 9.00
C LYS A 392 7.82 -10.10 7.59
N GLY A 393 6.51 -10.12 7.40
CA GLY A 393 5.85 -9.82 6.14
C GLY A 393 6.05 -8.38 5.67
N ILE A 394 5.47 -8.05 4.53
CA ILE A 394 5.52 -6.70 3.94
C ILE A 394 4.44 -5.85 4.60
N PRO A 395 4.79 -4.67 5.18
CA PRO A 395 3.80 -3.79 5.79
C PRO A 395 3.09 -2.97 4.71
N PHE A 396 1.99 -3.48 4.18
CA PHE A 396 1.12 -2.70 3.29
C PHE A 396 0.34 -1.67 4.09
N ALA A 397 0.14 -0.48 3.51
CA ALA A 397 -0.74 0.52 4.10
C ALA A 397 -2.21 0.06 4.02
N GLU A 398 -3.02 0.47 5.00
CA GLU A 398 -4.46 0.20 4.95
C GLU A 398 -5.10 0.93 3.76
N PRO A 399 -5.99 0.27 3.00
CA PRO A 399 -6.74 0.91 1.94
C PRO A 399 -7.57 2.08 2.47
N CYS A 400 -7.48 3.23 1.83
CA CYS A 400 -8.15 4.46 2.28
C CYS A 400 -9.22 4.99 1.31
N TYR A 401 -9.33 4.43 0.11
CA TYR A 401 -10.32 4.79 -0.89
C TYR A 401 -11.19 3.59 -1.24
N SER A 402 -12.52 3.70 -1.02
CA SER A 402 -13.47 2.60 -1.19
C SER A 402 -14.57 2.96 -2.16
N VAL A 403 -14.90 2.03 -3.05
CA VAL A 403 -16.01 2.11 -4.00
C VAL A 403 -16.77 0.80 -4.04
N ALA A 404 -18.05 0.86 -4.34
CA ALA A 404 -18.82 -0.34 -4.67
C ALA A 404 -18.65 -0.68 -6.15
N ILE A 405 -18.44 -1.96 -6.42
CA ILE A 405 -18.22 -2.48 -7.77
C ILE A 405 -19.29 -3.52 -8.12
N ALA A 406 -19.87 -3.38 -9.29
CA ALA A 406 -20.86 -4.31 -9.81
C ALA A 406 -20.61 -4.64 -11.30
N PRO A 407 -20.94 -5.84 -11.78
CA PRO A 407 -20.85 -6.14 -13.19
C PRO A 407 -21.91 -5.37 -13.99
N LYS A 408 -21.55 -4.84 -15.15
CA LYS A 408 -22.54 -4.24 -16.08
C LYS A 408 -23.53 -5.26 -16.61
N THR A 409 -23.12 -6.51 -16.74
CA THR A 409 -23.98 -7.60 -17.21
C THR A 409 -24.39 -8.45 -16.01
N ARG A 410 -25.70 -8.57 -15.76
CA ARG A 410 -26.26 -9.37 -14.66
C ARG A 410 -25.73 -10.81 -14.68
N GLY A 411 -25.43 -11.37 -13.52
CA GLY A 411 -24.96 -12.75 -13.34
C GLY A 411 -23.47 -12.95 -13.60
N GLN A 412 -22.67 -11.88 -13.71
CA GLN A 412 -21.22 -11.96 -13.81
C GLN A 412 -20.49 -11.66 -12.48
N ASP A 413 -21.21 -11.63 -11.36
CA ASP A 413 -20.66 -11.33 -10.04
C ASP A 413 -19.51 -12.28 -9.66
N ASP A 414 -19.68 -13.57 -9.93
CA ASP A 414 -18.62 -14.57 -9.66
C ASP A 414 -17.35 -14.33 -10.50
N LYS A 415 -17.51 -13.86 -11.75
CA LYS A 415 -16.34 -13.51 -12.59
C LYS A 415 -15.61 -12.29 -12.05
N VAL A 416 -16.35 -11.27 -11.58
CA VAL A 416 -15.77 -10.09 -10.96
C VAL A 416 -14.98 -10.50 -9.72
N ALA A 417 -15.60 -11.30 -8.83
CA ALA A 417 -14.97 -11.80 -7.62
C ALA A 417 -13.71 -12.63 -7.92
N GLN A 418 -13.78 -13.55 -8.88
CA GLN A 418 -12.61 -14.36 -9.30
C GLN A 418 -11.50 -13.50 -9.90
N GLY A 419 -11.84 -12.53 -10.74
CA GLY A 419 -10.88 -11.59 -11.33
C GLY A 419 -10.17 -10.76 -10.26
N LEU A 420 -10.93 -10.17 -9.34
CA LEU A 420 -10.38 -9.38 -8.23
C LEU A 420 -9.53 -10.23 -7.28
N ASN A 421 -9.93 -11.46 -6.97
CA ASN A 421 -9.14 -12.36 -6.14
C ASN A 421 -7.78 -12.68 -6.78
N ARG A 422 -7.73 -12.92 -8.09
CA ARG A 422 -6.48 -13.13 -8.81
C ARG A 422 -5.60 -11.88 -8.85
N LEU A 423 -6.20 -10.70 -9.04
CA LEU A 423 -5.46 -9.44 -8.98
C LEU A 423 -4.94 -9.15 -7.56
N ASN A 424 -5.68 -9.55 -6.52
CA ASN A 424 -5.25 -9.42 -5.13
C ASN A 424 -4.08 -10.34 -4.75
N GLU A 425 -3.91 -11.48 -5.45
CA GLU A 425 -2.71 -12.30 -5.31
C GLU A 425 -1.45 -11.59 -5.85
N GLU A 426 -1.63 -10.73 -6.87
CA GLU A 426 -0.54 -9.92 -7.45
C GLU A 426 -0.27 -8.66 -6.62
N ASP A 427 -1.32 -7.98 -6.17
CA ASP A 427 -1.27 -6.74 -5.37
C ASP A 427 -2.09 -6.90 -4.08
N PRO A 428 -1.46 -7.26 -2.97
CA PRO A 428 -2.15 -7.41 -1.68
C PRO A 428 -2.54 -6.07 -1.02
N SER A 429 -2.23 -4.93 -1.63
CA SER A 429 -2.48 -3.59 -1.07
C SER A 429 -3.93 -3.11 -1.19
N PHE A 430 -4.80 -3.84 -1.90
CA PHE A 430 -6.23 -3.57 -1.95
C PHE A 430 -7.04 -4.72 -1.32
N THR A 431 -8.28 -4.45 -0.97
CA THR A 431 -9.20 -5.44 -0.40
C THR A 431 -10.53 -5.47 -1.13
N VAL A 432 -11.17 -6.64 -1.11
CA VAL A 432 -12.51 -6.84 -1.67
C VAL A 432 -13.39 -7.51 -0.63
N VAL A 433 -14.50 -6.89 -0.28
CA VAL A 433 -15.42 -7.38 0.75
C VAL A 433 -16.85 -7.37 0.22
N ASN A 434 -17.54 -8.50 0.31
CA ASN A 434 -18.98 -8.54 0.10
C ASN A 434 -19.67 -8.07 1.37
N ASN A 435 -20.22 -6.86 1.33
CA ASN A 435 -21.00 -6.33 2.43
C ASN A 435 -22.43 -6.89 2.37
N ALA A 436 -22.73 -7.84 3.23
CA ALA A 436 -24.05 -8.50 3.29
C ALA A 436 -25.16 -7.55 3.67
N GLU A 437 -24.86 -6.46 4.38
CA GLU A 437 -25.83 -5.50 4.87
C GLU A 437 -26.27 -4.50 3.77
N THR A 438 -25.30 -3.98 3.03
CA THR A 438 -25.56 -3.04 1.94
C THR A 438 -25.79 -3.75 0.59
N HIS A 439 -25.59 -5.07 0.55
CA HIS A 439 -25.62 -5.89 -0.66
C HIS A 439 -24.71 -5.33 -1.78
N GLN A 440 -23.52 -4.88 -1.38
CA GLN A 440 -22.52 -4.36 -2.29
C GLN A 440 -21.21 -5.14 -2.17
N MET A 441 -20.56 -5.39 -3.29
CA MET A 441 -19.15 -5.75 -3.32
C MET A 441 -18.35 -4.45 -3.24
N VAL A 442 -17.57 -4.28 -2.16
CA VAL A 442 -16.77 -3.09 -1.89
C VAL A 442 -15.31 -3.39 -2.23
N LEU A 443 -14.75 -2.60 -3.12
CA LEU A 443 -13.35 -2.58 -3.49
C LEU A 443 -12.67 -1.40 -2.78
N SER A 444 -11.67 -1.67 -1.96
CA SER A 444 -10.92 -0.65 -1.23
C SER A 444 -9.44 -0.70 -1.60
N GLY A 445 -8.89 0.40 -2.04
CA GLY A 445 -7.50 0.56 -2.46
C GLY A 445 -6.84 1.81 -1.86
N ALA A 446 -5.59 2.04 -2.26
CA ALA A 446 -4.82 3.20 -1.83
C ALA A 446 -5.33 4.51 -2.44
N GLY A 447 -5.99 4.46 -3.61
CA GLY A 447 -6.54 5.65 -4.27
C GLY A 447 -7.33 5.31 -5.53
N ASP A 448 -7.84 6.34 -6.15
CA ASP A 448 -8.69 6.25 -7.34
C ASP A 448 -7.97 5.70 -8.57
N MET A 449 -6.68 6.04 -8.75
CA MET A 449 -5.88 5.52 -9.86
C MET A 449 -5.67 4.01 -9.75
N GLN A 450 -5.43 3.46 -8.55
CA GLN A 450 -5.32 2.01 -8.35
C GLN A 450 -6.64 1.32 -8.70
N VAL A 451 -7.76 1.85 -8.23
CA VAL A 451 -9.09 1.30 -8.55
C VAL A 451 -9.36 1.32 -10.07
N ASP A 452 -9.02 2.40 -10.74
CA ASP A 452 -9.20 2.53 -12.19
C ASP A 452 -8.34 1.52 -12.98
N VAL A 453 -7.11 1.26 -12.53
CA VAL A 453 -6.24 0.22 -13.09
C VAL A 453 -6.84 -1.17 -12.88
N LEU A 454 -7.37 -1.46 -11.69
CA LEU A 454 -8.01 -2.75 -11.39
C LEU A 454 -9.24 -2.98 -12.29
N VAL A 455 -10.08 -1.96 -12.48
CA VAL A 455 -11.23 -2.00 -13.42
C VAL A 455 -10.78 -2.26 -14.87
N SER A 456 -9.72 -1.58 -15.30
CA SER A 456 -9.16 -1.81 -16.64
C SER A 456 -8.60 -3.22 -16.81
N LYS A 457 -7.90 -3.75 -15.80
CA LYS A 457 -7.40 -5.14 -15.80
C LYS A 457 -8.52 -6.17 -15.77
N LEU A 458 -9.64 -5.92 -15.06
CA LEU A 458 -10.83 -6.78 -15.12
C LEU A 458 -11.36 -6.90 -16.55
N LYS A 459 -11.45 -5.77 -17.25
CA LYS A 459 -11.89 -5.75 -18.65
C LYS A 459 -10.90 -6.46 -19.58
N THR A 460 -9.62 -6.15 -19.49
CA THR A 460 -8.61 -6.62 -20.46
C THR A 460 -8.17 -8.05 -20.22
N ARG A 461 -8.01 -8.49 -18.96
CA ARG A 461 -7.52 -9.84 -18.62
C ARG A 461 -8.65 -10.85 -18.39
N PHE A 462 -9.79 -10.41 -17.84
CA PHE A 462 -10.90 -11.31 -17.45
C PHE A 462 -12.16 -11.14 -18.29
N ASN A 463 -12.15 -10.19 -19.24
CA ASN A 463 -13.28 -9.90 -20.11
C ASN A 463 -14.59 -9.67 -19.32
N VAL A 464 -14.49 -8.83 -18.28
CA VAL A 464 -15.62 -8.41 -17.43
C VAL A 464 -15.65 -6.90 -17.35
N GLU A 465 -16.75 -6.30 -17.78
CA GLU A 465 -17.00 -4.88 -17.59
C GLU A 465 -17.78 -4.64 -16.30
N VAL A 466 -17.33 -3.65 -15.55
CA VAL A 466 -17.91 -3.28 -14.26
C VAL A 466 -18.29 -1.81 -14.25
N GLU A 467 -19.19 -1.46 -13.35
CA GLU A 467 -19.50 -0.07 -12.99
C GLU A 467 -19.17 0.17 -11.53
N LEU A 468 -18.78 1.39 -11.23
CA LEU A 468 -18.44 1.84 -9.89
C LEU A 468 -19.55 2.74 -9.37
N SER A 469 -19.86 2.61 -8.09
CA SER A 469 -20.81 3.48 -7.39
C SER A 469 -20.29 3.80 -5.98
N PRO A 470 -20.82 4.84 -5.32
CA PRO A 470 -20.47 5.12 -3.93
C PRO A 470 -20.82 3.96 -3.00
N VAL A 471 -20.01 3.74 -1.98
CA VAL A 471 -20.32 2.79 -0.92
C VAL A 471 -21.50 3.30 -0.10
N ARG A 472 -22.50 2.46 0.10
CA ARG A 472 -23.68 2.80 0.89
C ARG A 472 -23.31 2.84 2.37
N VAL A 473 -23.84 3.84 3.07
CA VAL A 473 -23.72 3.92 4.53
C VAL A 473 -24.67 2.93 5.16
N ALA A 474 -24.16 2.11 6.07
CA ALA A 474 -24.95 1.16 6.83
C ALA A 474 -25.62 1.87 8.01
N TYR A 475 -26.72 2.57 7.74
CA TYR A 475 -27.53 3.20 8.79
C TYR A 475 -28.25 2.14 9.64
N ARG A 476 -28.75 2.59 10.81
CA ARG A 476 -29.66 1.85 11.69
C ARG A 476 -30.91 2.68 11.94
N GLU A 477 -31.97 2.02 12.39
CA GLU A 477 -33.18 2.68 12.85
C GLU A 477 -33.40 2.36 14.32
N LYS A 478 -33.89 3.31 15.09
CA LYS A 478 -34.37 3.09 16.46
C LYS A 478 -35.64 3.90 16.73
N ILE A 479 -36.37 3.55 17.78
CA ILE A 479 -37.53 4.32 18.26
C ILE A 479 -37.15 5.18 19.44
N ARG A 480 -37.89 6.29 19.64
CA ARG A 480 -37.72 7.21 20.77
C ARG A 480 -38.89 7.23 21.74
N LYS A 481 -40.02 6.58 21.38
CA LYS A 481 -41.24 6.59 22.14
C LYS A 481 -41.79 5.18 22.29
N THR A 482 -42.27 4.86 23.48
CA THR A 482 -43.00 3.61 23.72
C THR A 482 -44.37 3.65 23.05
N VAL A 483 -44.72 2.60 22.36
CA VAL A 483 -46.00 2.41 21.67
C VAL A 483 -46.55 1.00 21.91
N GLN A 484 -47.85 0.84 21.83
CA GLN A 484 -48.55 -0.44 21.97
C GLN A 484 -49.47 -0.63 20.79
N LYS A 485 -49.41 -1.81 20.17
CA LYS A 485 -50.32 -2.15 19.04
C LYS A 485 -50.72 -3.61 19.05
N GLN A 486 -51.93 -3.82 18.58
CA GLN A 486 -52.43 -5.14 18.25
C GLN A 486 -51.97 -5.54 16.85
N GLY A 487 -51.48 -6.76 16.69
CA GLY A 487 -51.30 -7.42 15.40
C GLY A 487 -52.23 -8.60 15.31
N ARG A 488 -53.13 -8.58 14.35
CA ARG A 488 -54.11 -9.65 14.16
C ARG A 488 -54.05 -10.22 12.74
N HIS A 489 -53.75 -11.50 12.66
CA HIS A 489 -53.79 -12.26 11.43
C HIS A 489 -54.99 -13.21 11.45
N LYS A 490 -55.97 -12.96 10.60
CA LYS A 490 -57.14 -13.83 10.40
C LYS A 490 -57.35 -14.09 8.93
N LYS A 491 -57.24 -15.32 8.48
CA LYS A 491 -57.47 -15.71 7.09
C LYS A 491 -58.37 -16.97 7.07
N GLN A 492 -59.46 -16.92 6.33
CA GLN A 492 -60.34 -18.04 6.06
C GLN A 492 -60.42 -18.27 4.56
N THR A 493 -59.81 -19.32 4.08
CA THR A 493 -59.88 -19.72 2.68
C THR A 493 -60.15 -21.23 2.65
N GLY A 494 -61.38 -21.64 2.43
CA GLY A 494 -61.84 -23.02 2.12
C GLY A 494 -61.04 -24.18 2.67
N GLY A 495 -60.92 -24.33 4.01
CA GLY A 495 -60.16 -25.34 4.72
C GLY A 495 -59.89 -24.89 6.16
N SER A 496 -58.81 -25.39 6.83
CA SER A 496 -58.41 -24.88 8.13
C SER A 496 -58.02 -23.41 8.07
N GLY A 497 -58.64 -22.55 8.91
CA GLY A 497 -58.33 -21.13 9.01
C GLY A 497 -56.92 -20.85 9.56
N GLN A 498 -56.50 -19.60 9.48
CA GLN A 498 -55.30 -19.13 10.19
C GLN A 498 -55.69 -18.03 11.15
N PHE A 499 -55.31 -18.17 12.43
CA PHE A 499 -55.65 -17.19 13.44
C PHE A 499 -54.42 -16.95 14.34
N GLY A 500 -53.97 -15.69 14.48
CA GLY A 500 -52.99 -15.23 15.44
C GLY A 500 -53.34 -13.80 15.85
N ASP A 501 -53.29 -13.53 17.12
CA ASP A 501 -53.66 -12.23 17.70
C ASP A 501 -52.75 -11.93 18.90
N VAL A 502 -51.99 -10.84 18.79
CA VAL A 502 -50.99 -10.44 19.80
C VAL A 502 -51.09 -8.94 20.07
N TRP A 503 -50.93 -8.56 21.32
CA TRP A 503 -50.72 -7.17 21.74
C TRP A 503 -49.29 -7.04 22.21
N ILE A 504 -48.52 -6.13 21.56
CA ILE A 504 -47.11 -5.93 21.81
C ILE A 504 -46.83 -4.49 22.17
N ARG A 505 -46.08 -4.31 23.24
CA ARG A 505 -45.53 -3.03 23.65
C ARG A 505 -44.08 -2.95 23.15
N PHE A 506 -43.78 -1.93 22.39
CA PHE A 506 -42.47 -1.63 21.86
C PHE A 506 -41.88 -0.48 22.64
N GLU A 507 -40.71 -0.66 23.24
CA GLU A 507 -40.01 0.27 24.10
C GLU A 507 -38.61 0.54 23.56
N PRO A 508 -38.09 1.79 23.60
CA PRO A 508 -36.66 2.03 23.38
C PRO A 508 -35.86 1.42 24.53
N GLN A 509 -34.67 0.86 24.19
CA GLN A 509 -33.74 0.32 25.20
C GLN A 509 -32.28 0.65 24.82
N THR A 510 -31.36 0.53 25.76
CA THR A 510 -29.93 0.83 25.60
C THR A 510 -29.02 -0.27 26.17
N GLU A 511 -29.59 -1.44 26.52
CA GLU A 511 -28.86 -2.53 27.15
C GLU A 511 -28.03 -3.30 26.11
N GLN A 512 -28.56 -3.45 24.90
CA GLN A 512 -27.91 -4.13 23.78
C GLN A 512 -28.43 -3.63 22.45
N ASP A 513 -27.66 -3.82 21.39
CA ASP A 513 -28.06 -3.40 20.02
C ASP A 513 -29.21 -4.26 19.48
N ASP A 514 -29.19 -5.57 19.74
CA ASP A 514 -30.24 -6.50 19.32
C ASP A 514 -31.55 -6.28 20.05
N MET A 515 -32.65 -6.73 19.42
CA MET A 515 -33.96 -6.71 20.03
C MET A 515 -34.02 -7.59 21.29
N ILE A 516 -34.52 -7.01 22.39
CA ILE A 516 -34.89 -7.73 23.61
C ILE A 516 -36.35 -8.15 23.49
N PHE A 517 -36.61 -9.46 23.61
CA PHE A 517 -37.97 -10.01 23.72
C PHE A 517 -38.29 -10.33 25.18
N ALA A 518 -39.46 -9.85 25.63
CA ALA A 518 -39.98 -10.14 26.94
C ALA A 518 -41.47 -10.55 26.86
N GLU A 519 -41.95 -11.27 27.86
CA GLU A 519 -43.35 -11.69 27.96
C GLU A 519 -43.95 -11.28 29.31
N GLU A 520 -45.14 -10.72 29.26
CA GLU A 520 -45.97 -10.32 30.46
C GLU A 520 -47.40 -10.83 30.31
N VAL A 521 -47.58 -11.94 29.56
CA VAL A 521 -48.93 -12.50 29.29
C VAL A 521 -49.57 -13.03 30.55
N PHE A 522 -50.77 -12.53 30.87
CA PHE A 522 -51.55 -12.99 32.00
C PHE A 522 -52.69 -13.93 31.55
N GLY A 523 -53.01 -14.90 32.39
CA GLY A 523 -54.18 -15.78 32.18
C GLY A 523 -54.09 -16.73 30.99
N GLY A 524 -52.94 -16.82 30.29
CA GLY A 524 -52.77 -17.74 29.17
C GLY A 524 -53.49 -17.27 27.90
N SER A 525 -53.73 -15.96 27.73
CA SER A 525 -54.37 -15.41 26.54
C SER A 525 -53.63 -15.76 25.24
N VAL A 526 -52.30 -15.89 25.31
CA VAL A 526 -51.46 -16.50 24.28
C VAL A 526 -50.77 -17.72 24.88
N PRO A 527 -50.93 -18.92 24.30
CA PRO A 527 -50.22 -20.11 24.76
C PRO A 527 -48.71 -20.02 24.62
N LYS A 528 -47.98 -20.48 25.65
CA LYS A 528 -46.50 -20.34 25.72
C LYS A 528 -45.74 -20.95 24.53
N ASN A 529 -46.30 -22.00 23.92
CA ASN A 529 -45.70 -22.65 22.75
C ASN A 529 -45.63 -21.71 21.51
N TYR A 530 -46.39 -20.61 21.48
CA TYR A 530 -46.35 -19.63 20.39
C TYR A 530 -45.39 -18.44 20.64
N PHE A 531 -44.85 -18.28 21.87
CA PHE A 531 -43.90 -17.20 22.18
C PHE A 531 -42.69 -17.22 21.28
N PRO A 532 -42.03 -18.39 21.02
CA PRO A 532 -40.90 -18.44 20.08
C PRO A 532 -41.27 -17.99 18.65
N ALA A 533 -42.50 -18.27 18.21
CA ALA A 533 -42.97 -17.83 16.90
C ALA A 533 -43.18 -16.31 16.82
N VAL A 534 -43.73 -15.72 17.91
CA VAL A 534 -43.85 -14.25 18.04
C VAL A 534 -42.47 -13.62 18.03
N GLU A 535 -41.54 -14.07 18.84
CA GLU A 535 -40.17 -13.55 18.88
C GLU A 535 -39.50 -13.67 17.53
N LYS A 536 -39.56 -14.81 16.87
CA LYS A 536 -39.01 -15.03 15.53
C LYS A 536 -39.62 -14.06 14.52
N GLY A 537 -40.93 -13.83 14.59
CA GLY A 537 -41.63 -12.89 13.70
C GLY A 537 -41.13 -11.45 13.89
N LEU A 538 -40.87 -11.05 15.12
CA LEU A 538 -40.35 -9.73 15.45
C LEU A 538 -38.87 -9.57 15.01
N ARG A 539 -38.03 -10.55 15.26
CA ARG A 539 -36.63 -10.54 14.80
C ARG A 539 -36.51 -10.42 13.30
N GLU A 540 -37.32 -11.18 12.55
CA GLU A 540 -37.39 -11.04 11.11
C GLU A 540 -37.92 -9.66 10.65
N ALA A 541 -38.85 -9.07 11.38
CA ALA A 541 -39.36 -7.74 11.07
C ALA A 541 -38.32 -6.64 11.36
N CYS A 542 -37.47 -6.81 12.39
CA CYS A 542 -36.40 -5.86 12.74
C CYS A 542 -35.35 -5.70 11.67
N VAL A 543 -35.24 -6.60 10.69
CA VAL A 543 -34.35 -6.45 9.53
C VAL A 543 -34.72 -5.22 8.71
N HIS A 544 -35.98 -4.77 8.78
CA HIS A 544 -36.48 -3.63 8.03
C HIS A 544 -37.17 -2.61 8.95
N GLY A 545 -36.55 -1.47 9.15
CA GLY A 545 -37.12 -0.37 9.90
C GLY A 545 -38.18 0.42 9.12
N PRO A 546 -38.98 1.24 9.81
CA PRO A 546 -40.15 1.94 9.22
C PRO A 546 -39.81 3.18 8.41
N LEU A 547 -38.61 3.79 8.53
CA LEU A 547 -38.26 5.04 7.85
C LEU A 547 -37.69 4.83 6.46
N ALA A 548 -36.65 4.02 6.39
CA ALA A 548 -35.86 3.82 5.18
C ALA A 548 -35.52 2.34 4.92
N GLY A 549 -36.00 1.44 5.78
CA GLY A 549 -35.80 0.01 5.67
C GLY A 549 -34.48 -0.48 6.23
N TYR A 550 -33.73 0.34 6.99
CA TYR A 550 -32.52 -0.09 7.67
C TYR A 550 -32.83 -0.95 8.91
N PRO A 551 -31.90 -1.80 9.35
CA PRO A 551 -32.14 -2.64 10.53
C PRO A 551 -32.51 -1.84 11.77
N MET A 552 -33.55 -2.33 12.49
CA MET A 552 -33.99 -1.77 13.78
C MET A 552 -33.09 -2.29 14.89
N VAL A 553 -32.57 -1.37 15.71
CA VAL A 553 -31.73 -1.65 16.87
C VAL A 553 -32.30 -1.03 18.13
N ASN A 554 -31.75 -1.40 19.30
CA ASN A 554 -32.11 -0.80 20.59
C ASN A 554 -33.62 -0.89 20.88
N LEU A 555 -34.27 -1.99 20.51
CA LEU A 555 -35.70 -2.21 20.65
C LEU A 555 -35.98 -3.28 21.72
N LYS A 556 -36.91 -3.00 22.62
CA LYS A 556 -37.51 -4.01 23.47
C LYS A 556 -38.95 -4.23 23.07
N ALA A 557 -39.33 -5.47 22.82
CA ALA A 557 -40.67 -5.89 22.47
C ALA A 557 -41.24 -6.78 23.57
N VAL A 558 -42.34 -6.35 24.17
CA VAL A 558 -43.00 -7.05 25.27
C VAL A 558 -44.36 -7.55 24.77
N LEU A 559 -44.50 -8.86 24.70
CA LEU A 559 -45.78 -9.51 24.46
C LEU A 559 -46.58 -9.51 25.77
N TYR A 560 -47.69 -8.80 25.85
CA TYR A 560 -48.43 -8.66 27.12
C TYR A 560 -49.86 -9.17 27.04
N ASP A 561 -50.47 -9.31 25.85
CA ASP A 561 -51.82 -9.84 25.69
C ASP A 561 -52.01 -10.43 24.28
N GLY A 562 -53.15 -11.05 24.04
CA GLY A 562 -53.55 -11.63 22.75
C GLY A 562 -54.77 -12.53 22.85
N SER A 563 -54.99 -13.26 21.78
CA SER A 563 -55.98 -14.36 21.79
C SER A 563 -55.59 -15.45 20.82
N TYR A 564 -56.11 -16.64 21.05
CA TYR A 564 -55.88 -17.80 20.18
C TYR A 564 -57.21 -18.50 19.83
N HIS A 565 -57.16 -19.25 18.73
CA HIS A 565 -58.28 -20.12 18.33
C HIS A 565 -57.81 -21.58 18.43
N PRO A 566 -58.60 -22.46 19.12
CA PRO A 566 -58.14 -23.84 19.37
C PRO A 566 -57.81 -24.69 18.14
N VAL A 567 -58.38 -24.34 16.98
CA VAL A 567 -58.20 -25.10 15.74
C VAL A 567 -57.35 -24.33 14.70
N ASP A 568 -57.56 -23.02 14.60
CA ASP A 568 -56.97 -22.21 13.50
C ASP A 568 -55.66 -21.49 13.87
N SER A 569 -55.26 -21.59 15.17
CA SER A 569 -53.99 -20.97 15.60
C SER A 569 -52.79 -21.85 15.23
N SER A 570 -51.76 -21.20 14.72
CA SER A 570 -50.52 -21.84 14.31
C SER A 570 -49.31 -20.93 14.54
N GLU A 571 -48.10 -21.46 14.59
CA GLU A 571 -46.86 -20.68 14.69
C GLU A 571 -46.76 -19.64 13.58
N ILE A 572 -47.11 -20.01 12.34
CA ILE A 572 -47.07 -19.08 11.17
C ILE A 572 -48.05 -17.91 11.38
N ALA A 573 -49.25 -18.18 11.95
CA ALA A 573 -50.24 -17.15 12.20
C ALA A 573 -49.80 -16.17 13.28
N PHE A 574 -49.19 -16.65 14.38
CA PHE A 574 -48.62 -15.79 15.43
C PHE A 574 -47.40 -15.03 14.96
N LYS A 575 -46.51 -15.66 14.18
CA LYS A 575 -45.39 -14.98 13.53
C LYS A 575 -45.87 -13.80 12.66
N THR A 576 -46.87 -14.03 11.80
CA THR A 576 -47.46 -13.01 10.95
C THR A 576 -48.17 -11.91 11.77
N ALA A 577 -48.87 -12.27 12.84
CA ALA A 577 -49.51 -11.32 13.73
C ALA A 577 -48.47 -10.38 14.42
N ALA A 578 -47.35 -10.94 14.85
CA ALA A 578 -46.24 -10.17 15.41
C ALA A 578 -45.66 -9.17 14.42
N GLN A 579 -45.46 -9.58 13.17
CA GLN A 579 -44.98 -8.69 12.09
C GLN A 579 -46.00 -7.58 11.76
N LEU A 580 -47.30 -7.86 11.84
CA LEU A 580 -48.34 -6.85 11.67
C LEU A 580 -48.34 -5.83 12.82
N ALA A 581 -48.18 -6.28 14.07
CA ALA A 581 -48.04 -5.40 15.23
C ALA A 581 -46.84 -4.46 15.09
N TYR A 582 -45.68 -4.99 14.68
CA TYR A 582 -44.47 -4.23 14.41
C TYR A 582 -44.69 -3.15 13.35
N LYS A 583 -45.21 -3.51 12.19
CA LYS A 583 -45.47 -2.59 11.07
C LYS A 583 -46.45 -1.48 11.45
N ALA A 584 -47.44 -1.75 12.28
CA ALA A 584 -48.43 -0.77 12.74
C ALA A 584 -47.88 0.15 13.83
N ALA A 585 -47.01 -0.36 14.71
CA ALA A 585 -46.54 0.37 15.89
C ALA A 585 -45.40 1.33 15.58
N LEU A 586 -44.37 0.86 14.85
CA LEU A 586 -43.11 1.56 14.78
C LEU A 586 -43.16 2.94 14.08
N PRO A 587 -44.00 3.19 13.05
CA PRO A 587 -44.15 4.53 12.51
C PRO A 587 -44.63 5.56 13.50
N GLU A 588 -45.41 5.13 14.54
CA GLU A 588 -45.94 6.04 15.61
C GLU A 588 -44.97 6.19 16.78
N ALA A 589 -43.91 5.41 16.79
CA ALA A 589 -42.94 5.38 17.90
C ALA A 589 -41.85 6.45 17.83
N ASN A 590 -42.04 7.49 17.00
CA ASN A 590 -41.01 8.49 16.68
C ASN A 590 -39.67 7.89 16.27
N PRO A 591 -39.66 7.13 15.17
CA PRO A 591 -38.44 6.49 14.71
C PRO A 591 -37.40 7.51 14.22
N CYS A 592 -36.11 7.19 14.39
CA CYS A 592 -35.00 7.99 13.89
C CYS A 592 -33.88 7.11 13.33
N LEU A 593 -33.09 7.67 12.43
CA LEU A 593 -31.89 7.03 11.91
C LEU A 593 -30.72 7.21 12.89
N MET A 594 -29.85 6.22 12.89
CA MET A 594 -28.52 6.27 13.50
C MET A 594 -27.48 6.12 12.41
N GLU A 595 -26.44 6.97 12.44
CA GLU A 595 -25.32 6.94 11.52
C GLU A 595 -24.09 6.35 12.18
N PRO A 596 -23.25 5.61 11.42
CA PRO A 596 -21.99 5.11 11.94
C PRO A 596 -21.00 6.25 12.09
N VAL A 597 -20.35 6.31 13.26
CA VAL A 597 -19.29 7.26 13.61
C VAL A 597 -17.99 6.49 13.73
N GLY A 598 -16.92 7.00 13.11
CA GLY A 598 -15.58 6.43 13.14
C GLY A 598 -14.59 7.35 13.84
N GLU A 599 -13.54 6.74 14.41
CA GLU A 599 -12.33 7.42 14.83
C GLU A 599 -11.43 7.61 13.61
N LEU A 600 -11.12 8.85 13.31
CA LEU A 600 -10.21 9.26 12.25
C LEU A 600 -8.91 9.74 12.89
N LYS A 601 -7.78 9.22 12.42
CA LYS A 601 -6.44 9.73 12.74
C LYS A 601 -5.77 10.21 11.48
N VAL A 602 -5.47 11.50 11.40
CA VAL A 602 -4.84 12.13 10.23
C VAL A 602 -3.45 12.60 10.61
N THR A 603 -2.44 12.10 9.90
CA THR A 603 -1.05 12.56 10.05
C THR A 603 -0.73 13.52 8.92
N VAL A 604 -0.36 14.75 9.26
CA VAL A 604 -0.03 15.82 8.30
C VAL A 604 1.10 16.69 8.81
N PRO A 605 1.90 17.33 7.92
CA PRO A 605 2.83 18.39 8.32
C PRO A 605 2.09 19.56 9.01
N ASP A 606 2.77 20.21 9.96
CA ASP A 606 2.24 21.35 10.75
C ASP A 606 1.57 22.42 9.88
N SER A 607 2.12 22.69 8.68
CA SER A 607 1.62 23.71 7.76
C SER A 607 0.22 23.43 7.21
N TYR A 608 -0.24 22.18 7.19
CA TYR A 608 -1.56 21.79 6.67
C TYR A 608 -2.60 21.53 7.76
N MET A 609 -2.23 21.63 9.03
CA MET A 609 -3.11 21.33 10.16
C MET A 609 -4.39 22.18 10.13
N GLY A 610 -4.28 23.48 9.83
CA GLY A 610 -5.43 24.39 9.76
C GLY A 610 -6.45 24.02 8.68
N ASP A 611 -5.96 23.63 7.50
CA ASP A 611 -6.80 23.24 6.36
C ASP A 611 -7.55 21.93 6.66
N VAL A 612 -6.86 20.96 7.25
CA VAL A 612 -7.46 19.68 7.65
C VAL A 612 -8.52 19.87 8.71
N MET A 613 -8.26 20.68 9.74
CA MET A 613 -9.26 20.99 10.79
C MET A 613 -10.48 21.69 10.19
N GLY A 614 -10.28 22.64 9.27
CA GLY A 614 -11.34 23.32 8.56
C GLY A 614 -12.22 22.37 7.74
N ASP A 615 -11.62 21.40 7.06
CA ASP A 615 -12.33 20.38 6.29
C ASP A 615 -13.10 19.40 7.20
N LEU A 616 -12.48 18.94 8.28
CA LEU A 616 -13.14 18.06 9.25
C LEU A 616 -14.39 18.71 9.86
N ASN A 617 -14.33 20.01 10.19
CA ASN A 617 -15.49 20.75 10.66
C ASN A 617 -16.63 20.78 9.62
N LYS A 618 -16.32 20.96 8.33
CA LYS A 618 -17.32 20.90 7.25
C LYS A 618 -17.98 19.52 7.16
N ARG A 619 -17.24 18.45 7.48
CA ARG A 619 -17.73 17.07 7.51
C ARG A 619 -18.37 16.66 8.83
N ARG A 620 -18.70 17.61 9.67
CA ARG A 620 -19.30 17.39 11.01
C ARG A 620 -18.37 16.61 11.95
N GLY A 621 -17.05 16.62 11.68
CA GLY A 621 -16.06 15.96 12.51
C GLY A 621 -15.85 16.70 13.83
N ARG A 622 -15.65 15.95 14.91
CA ARG A 622 -15.29 16.46 16.23
C ARG A 622 -13.81 16.16 16.49
N VAL A 623 -12.98 17.19 16.48
CA VAL A 623 -11.55 17.04 16.82
C VAL A 623 -11.44 16.73 18.32
N MET A 624 -10.82 15.61 18.65
CA MET A 624 -10.65 15.10 20.01
C MET A 624 -9.29 15.43 20.61
N GLY A 625 -8.26 15.55 19.77
CA GLY A 625 -6.90 15.83 20.19
C GLY A 625 -5.95 16.04 19.03
N MET A 626 -4.78 16.55 19.36
CA MET A 626 -3.66 16.72 18.43
C MET A 626 -2.37 16.38 19.16
N ASP A 627 -1.59 15.49 18.58
CA ASP A 627 -0.35 15.02 19.16
C ASP A 627 0.81 15.18 18.15
N PRO A 628 1.99 15.65 18.57
CA PRO A 628 3.14 15.74 17.68
C PRO A 628 3.62 14.32 17.28
N ALA A 629 3.77 14.08 15.99
CA ALA A 629 4.31 12.84 15.45
C ALA A 629 5.85 12.84 15.30
N GLY A 630 6.48 13.98 15.55
CA GLY A 630 7.89 14.23 15.26
C GLY A 630 8.13 14.76 13.84
N ASN A 631 9.35 15.21 13.57
CA ASN A 631 9.78 15.72 12.25
C ASN A 631 8.87 16.79 11.61
N GLY A 632 8.16 17.61 12.42
CA GLY A 632 7.26 18.65 11.94
C GLY A 632 5.92 18.09 11.42
N GLU A 633 5.52 16.90 11.87
CA GLU A 633 4.20 16.28 11.59
C GLU A 633 3.34 16.25 12.86
N GLN A 634 2.01 16.36 12.67
CA GLN A 634 0.98 16.24 13.72
C GLN A 634 0.02 15.10 13.38
N VAL A 635 -0.46 14.42 14.43
CA VAL A 635 -1.58 13.49 14.35
C VAL A 635 -2.82 14.18 14.90
N ILE A 636 -3.81 14.40 14.05
CA ILE A 636 -5.12 14.91 14.42
C ILE A 636 -6.05 13.73 14.64
N THR A 637 -6.58 13.57 15.86
CA THR A 637 -7.59 12.56 16.18
C THR A 637 -8.96 13.20 16.20
N ALA A 638 -9.91 12.67 15.44
CA ALA A 638 -11.27 13.17 15.35
C ALA A 638 -12.29 12.04 15.28
N GLU A 639 -13.50 12.29 15.77
CA GLU A 639 -14.66 11.44 15.51
C GLU A 639 -15.45 12.04 14.34
N VAL A 640 -15.77 11.22 13.36
CA VAL A 640 -16.41 11.66 12.10
C VAL A 640 -17.56 10.75 11.71
N PRO A 641 -18.67 11.28 11.16
CA PRO A 641 -19.69 10.45 10.53
C PRO A 641 -19.10 9.78 9.29
N MET A 642 -19.14 8.45 9.24
CA MET A 642 -18.50 7.71 8.14
C MET A 642 -19.12 8.01 6.77
N GLY A 643 -20.38 8.41 6.73
CA GLY A 643 -21.05 8.84 5.50
C GLY A 643 -20.46 10.10 4.84
N GLU A 644 -19.79 10.96 5.60
CA GLU A 644 -19.15 12.18 5.10
C GLU A 644 -17.72 11.93 4.58
N MET A 645 -17.21 10.69 4.68
CA MET A 645 -15.80 10.37 4.44
C MET A 645 -15.55 9.73 3.07
N SER A 646 -16.56 9.54 2.24
CA SER A 646 -16.44 8.81 0.95
C SER A 646 -15.41 9.41 -0.01
N THR A 647 -15.22 10.74 0.01
CA THR A 647 -14.25 11.45 -0.86
C THR A 647 -12.99 11.87 -0.11
N TYR A 648 -12.90 11.61 1.20
CA TYR A 648 -11.87 12.20 2.07
C TYR A 648 -10.45 11.86 1.62
N ALA A 649 -10.21 10.65 1.11
CA ALA A 649 -8.89 10.25 0.61
C ALA A 649 -8.38 11.18 -0.51
N ILE A 650 -9.27 11.54 -1.44
CA ILE A 650 -8.95 12.42 -2.57
C ILE A 650 -8.77 13.86 -2.07
N ASP A 651 -9.68 14.31 -1.22
CA ASP A 651 -9.67 15.68 -0.71
C ASP A 651 -8.45 15.94 0.19
N LEU A 652 -8.08 14.99 1.06
CA LEU A 652 -6.87 15.09 1.89
C LEU A 652 -5.60 15.17 1.03
N ARG A 653 -5.50 14.35 -0.02
CA ARG A 653 -4.36 14.40 -0.95
C ARG A 653 -4.27 15.75 -1.66
N SER A 654 -5.40 16.28 -2.09
CA SER A 654 -5.45 17.58 -2.76
C SER A 654 -5.00 18.70 -1.81
N MET A 655 -5.56 18.78 -0.60
CA MET A 655 -5.25 19.87 0.34
C MET A 655 -3.85 19.79 0.95
N THR A 656 -3.27 18.60 1.05
CA THR A 656 -1.94 18.38 1.64
C THR A 656 -0.84 18.11 0.61
N GLN A 657 -1.14 18.27 -0.67
CA GLN A 657 -0.23 17.91 -1.76
C GLN A 657 0.29 16.47 -1.63
N SER A 658 -0.60 15.54 -1.26
CA SER A 658 -0.31 14.13 -1.03
C SER A 658 0.63 13.81 0.15
N ARG A 659 0.87 14.77 1.07
CA ARG A 659 1.67 14.54 2.28
C ARG A 659 0.85 13.89 3.40
N GLY A 660 -0.45 14.19 3.47
CA GLY A 660 -1.34 13.66 4.49
C GLY A 660 -1.65 12.17 4.31
N THR A 661 -1.75 11.46 5.43
CA THR A 661 -2.22 10.07 5.52
C THR A 661 -3.27 9.97 6.62
N PHE A 662 -4.17 8.99 6.52
CA PHE A 662 -5.15 8.78 7.57
C PHE A 662 -5.52 7.32 7.73
N THR A 663 -6.08 7.00 8.91
CA THR A 663 -6.80 5.77 9.21
C THR A 663 -8.20 6.11 9.73
N LEU A 664 -9.18 5.28 9.42
CA LEU A 664 -10.58 5.46 9.83
C LEU A 664 -11.14 4.13 10.31
N HIS A 665 -11.51 4.05 11.58
CA HIS A 665 -12.08 2.84 12.18
C HIS A 665 -13.44 3.12 12.77
N PHE A 666 -14.42 2.24 12.54
CA PHE A 666 -15.75 2.33 13.15
C PHE A 666 -15.65 2.26 14.68
N VAL A 667 -16.42 3.13 15.35
CA VAL A 667 -16.48 3.16 16.82
C VAL A 667 -17.88 2.80 17.33
N ARG A 668 -18.89 3.54 16.88
CA ARG A 668 -20.28 3.38 17.35
C ARG A 668 -21.30 4.00 16.40
N TYR A 669 -22.57 3.75 16.70
CA TYR A 669 -23.66 4.45 16.07
C TYR A 669 -24.12 5.63 16.93
N GLU A 670 -24.44 6.76 16.31
CA GLU A 670 -25.02 7.96 16.94
C GLU A 670 -26.28 8.40 16.20
N ASP A 671 -27.15 9.18 16.88
CA ASP A 671 -28.36 9.74 16.27
C ASP A 671 -28.01 10.63 15.10
N CYS A 672 -28.62 10.35 13.95
CA CYS A 672 -28.43 11.15 12.75
C CYS A 672 -29.09 12.52 12.90
N PRO A 673 -28.41 13.64 12.59
CA PRO A 673 -29.03 14.96 12.57
C PRO A 673 -30.21 15.04 11.57
N PRO A 674 -31.24 15.87 11.82
CA PRO A 674 -32.45 15.90 10.98
C PRO A 674 -32.18 16.06 9.48
N ALA A 675 -31.32 16.99 9.09
CA ALA A 675 -30.97 17.23 7.70
C ALA A 675 -30.29 16.02 7.02
N ALA A 676 -29.38 15.34 7.73
CA ALA A 676 -28.72 14.14 7.23
C ALA A 676 -29.69 12.95 7.18
N GLN A 677 -30.60 12.85 8.16
CA GLN A 677 -31.66 11.84 8.17
C GLN A 677 -32.60 11.99 6.97
N GLU A 678 -33.08 13.19 6.68
CA GLU A 678 -33.95 13.45 5.52
C GLU A 678 -33.28 13.05 4.20
N LYS A 679 -32.01 13.39 4.03
CA LYS A 679 -31.20 13.01 2.87
C LYS A 679 -31.10 11.49 2.74
N ALA A 680 -30.74 10.79 3.82
CA ALA A 680 -30.59 9.34 3.83
C ALA A 680 -31.91 8.60 3.54
N ILE A 681 -33.04 9.10 4.05
CA ILE A 681 -34.38 8.56 3.76
C ILE A 681 -34.73 8.77 2.28
N ALA A 682 -34.46 9.95 1.71
CA ALA A 682 -34.71 10.23 0.31
C ALA A 682 -33.90 9.32 -0.62
N GLU A 683 -32.63 9.12 -0.33
CA GLU A 683 -31.74 8.23 -1.07
C GLU A 683 -32.20 6.74 -0.99
N ALA A 684 -32.65 6.31 0.20
CA ALA A 684 -33.18 4.96 0.36
C ALA A 684 -34.48 4.72 -0.40
N LYS A 685 -35.38 5.71 -0.45
CA LYS A 685 -36.63 5.64 -1.23
C LYS A 685 -36.36 5.57 -2.72
N ALA A 686 -35.47 6.43 -3.24
CA ALA A 686 -35.11 6.42 -4.67
C ALA A 686 -34.57 5.05 -5.12
N ARG A 687 -33.79 4.38 -4.30
CA ARG A 687 -33.26 3.03 -4.58
C ARG A 687 -34.31 1.93 -4.58
N ASN A 688 -35.36 2.06 -3.76
CA ASN A 688 -36.43 1.06 -3.72
C ASN A 688 -37.43 1.21 -4.88
N GLU A 689 -37.36 2.31 -5.61
CA GLU A 689 -38.17 2.59 -6.80
C GLU A 689 -37.47 2.15 -8.11
N GLU A 690 -36.13 1.97 -8.09
CA GLU A 690 -35.32 1.39 -9.18
C GLU A 690 -35.34 -0.17 -9.15
#